data_09ed258e3dd86fa59d9f96e9673d671a
#
_entry.id   09ed258e3dd86fa59d9f96e9673d671a
#
_cell.length_a   1.000
_cell.length_b   1.000
_cell.length_c   1.000
_cell.angle_alpha   90.00
_cell.angle_beta   90.00
_cell.angle_gamma   90.00
#
_symmetry.space_group_name_H-M   'P 1'
#
loop_
_entity.id
_entity.type
_entity.pdbx_description
1 polymer ?
#
loop_
_entity_poly.entity_id
_entity_poly.type
_entity_poly.pdbx_seq_one_letter_code
_entity_poly.pdbx_strand_id
1 'polypeptide(L)'
;MSAAARAEIQVVDQVDAVLVVARDRVGLIEKLPSDTVFGINKPLIETPRSASLVSDLTLERFGIETLDGVTAVSPGTHTASFYGVPGALNIRGTLAENYFRGFKRIENRGTYSTPIGGAARIEILRGPPTPVYGAGKVGGLVNFIPKSARDEGRFLAEPEGQVSATFGSYNKKLVTGQFGAPVSLGAAEGGVYVYGEVEDSHSYYRGIYPRRQLIELSADFDLGNGWSTAFGGMGFHSDGDVQTPGWNRLTQDLIDNRTYITGRDTSLSDADGNGRLTPNEVGFYPYASALYIPYYGFPSSDSAHTLDTGVGTAKLNRRTVYISPADFSKTTTGTLYFDLAKDLGGDRTLKLQLFHDRQDNERFVSYGYPSAVDAKVSEARATLALPTTIGAVSSRTLVGASHRRFEGRRRESYNSGLIALDRRDIAFGFTATDTIDSPFTDEPGGIGLRWENDNRSDWNQSGVFFTSDIEAGRWNLIVGGRYDHYGVESQDTGFLSYTVPGKQADDRNKATWNASLTYKTPSGLMPYISYAKASALEMSQAGDVAPSLVADGSWLSNSDLAETGVKFQLLNGTLVGSLAAYRQNRTQLTNTSPPTVQGTRAKGVELEVRWLASEQLSFTFAGNSQRTTIKGPDASFQYIPAYTAGVAGPNAYGGSYVVWSFAGLPGRGGDYAYTLIPRSVVSLYGAYTSKDHDWGQAGVTIGVSHVSQTAGTVQNAVRYPAYSVVNGSAYVARGPYTAELNVDNLFDKFYFTPDADTYANLGALPGKGRELRVTLKRTF
;
A
#
# COMPACT_ATOMS: atom_id res chain seq x y z
N MET A 1 -22.82 -29.41 39.71
CA MET A 1 -21.91 -29.11 38.60
C MET A 1 -20.96 -30.28 38.44
N SER A 2 -20.97 -30.93 37.29
CA SER A 2 -20.25 -32.21 37.09
C SER A 2 -18.74 -31.95 36.86
N ALA A 3 -17.91 -32.94 37.14
CA ALA A 3 -16.47 -32.90 36.96
C ALA A 3 -16.04 -32.59 35.50
N ALA A 4 -16.93 -32.81 34.55
CA ALA A 4 -16.71 -32.48 33.13
C ALA A 4 -16.68 -30.95 32.87
N ALA A 5 -17.51 -30.15 33.56
CA ALA A 5 -17.53 -28.71 33.42
C ALA A 5 -16.26 -28.00 33.96
N ARG A 6 -15.66 -28.64 35.03
CA ARG A 6 -14.38 -28.14 35.56
C ARG A 6 -13.17 -28.45 34.69
N ALA A 7 -13.22 -29.56 33.95
CA ALA A 7 -12.14 -29.91 33.02
C ALA A 7 -12.14 -29.01 31.74
N GLU A 8 -13.31 -28.59 31.26
CA GLU A 8 -13.43 -27.65 30.13
C GLU A 8 -12.90 -26.26 30.50
N ILE A 9 -13.18 -25.76 31.69
CA ILE A 9 -12.69 -24.46 32.17
C ILE A 9 -11.15 -24.48 32.34
N GLN A 10 -10.57 -25.61 32.82
CA GLN A 10 -9.11 -25.70 32.94
C GLN A 10 -8.37 -25.80 31.61
N VAL A 11 -8.99 -26.38 30.56
CA VAL A 11 -8.38 -26.47 29.24
C VAL A 11 -8.40 -25.09 28.52
N VAL A 12 -9.45 -24.30 28.72
CA VAL A 12 -9.56 -22.93 28.18
C VAL A 12 -8.55 -22.01 28.85
N ASP A 13 -8.42 -22.05 30.18
CA ASP A 13 -7.45 -21.27 30.95
C ASP A 13 -5.98 -21.60 30.57
N GLN A 14 -5.66 -22.87 30.31
CA GLN A 14 -4.31 -23.25 29.90
C GLN A 14 -3.98 -22.82 28.46
N VAL A 15 -4.94 -22.85 27.56
CA VAL A 15 -4.74 -22.38 26.17
C VAL A 15 -4.62 -20.86 26.16
N ASP A 16 -5.40 -20.14 26.93
CA ASP A 16 -5.32 -18.69 27.06
C ASP A 16 -4.03 -18.22 27.74
N ALA A 17 -3.59 -18.94 28.79
CA ALA A 17 -2.31 -18.64 29.45
C ALA A 17 -1.09 -18.90 28.55
N VAL A 18 -1.12 -19.95 27.73
CA VAL A 18 -0.06 -20.17 26.71
C VAL A 18 -0.06 -19.11 25.63
N LEU A 19 -1.24 -18.57 25.26
CA LEU A 19 -1.39 -17.49 24.31
C LEU A 19 -0.86 -16.15 24.81
N VAL A 20 -1.20 -15.78 26.03
CA VAL A 20 -0.71 -14.56 26.70
C VAL A 20 0.81 -14.62 26.84
N VAL A 21 1.35 -15.74 27.30
CA VAL A 21 2.81 -15.94 27.39
C VAL A 21 3.50 -15.93 26.03
N ALA A 22 2.84 -16.44 24.97
CA ALA A 22 3.37 -16.38 23.61
C ALA A 22 3.37 -14.94 23.04
N ARG A 23 2.37 -14.13 23.36
CA ARG A 23 2.29 -12.72 22.96
C ARG A 23 3.36 -11.89 23.63
N ASP A 24 3.54 -12.01 24.92
CA ASP A 24 4.56 -11.30 25.71
C ASP A 24 6.00 -11.64 25.29
N ARG A 25 6.22 -12.85 24.77
CA ARG A 25 7.57 -13.32 24.46
C ARG A 25 7.96 -13.17 22.99
N VAL A 26 7.07 -13.33 22.05
CA VAL A 26 7.40 -13.34 20.62
C VAL A 26 6.38 -12.64 19.73
N GLY A 27 5.15 -12.43 20.16
CA GLY A 27 4.10 -11.68 19.42
C GLY A 27 3.73 -12.19 18.03
N LEU A 28 4.15 -13.41 17.70
CA LEU A 28 4.14 -13.91 16.33
C LEU A 28 2.92 -14.73 15.98
N ILE A 29 2.23 -15.28 16.97
CA ILE A 29 1.02 -16.06 16.75
C ILE A 29 -0.14 -15.36 17.43
N GLU A 30 -0.78 -14.47 16.71
CA GLU A 30 -1.96 -13.79 17.19
C GLU A 30 -3.22 -14.55 16.75
N LYS A 31 -4.07 -14.89 17.69
CA LYS A 31 -5.35 -15.58 17.47
C LYS A 31 -6.55 -14.67 17.66
N LEU A 32 -6.33 -13.37 17.84
CA LEU A 32 -7.43 -12.42 18.01
C LEU A 32 -8.42 -12.51 16.85
N PRO A 33 -9.70 -12.56 17.14
CA PRO A 33 -10.71 -12.50 16.12
C PRO A 33 -10.65 -11.18 15.36
N SER A 34 -10.97 -11.25 14.07
CA SER A 34 -11.06 -10.08 13.20
C SER A 34 -12.35 -10.10 12.42
N ASP A 35 -13.00 -8.97 12.29
CA ASP A 35 -14.13 -8.77 11.42
C ASP A 35 -13.73 -8.33 10.00
N THR A 36 -12.45 -8.03 9.76
CA THR A 36 -11.95 -7.52 8.48
C THR A 36 -12.18 -8.46 7.30
N VAL A 37 -12.09 -9.77 7.47
CA VAL A 37 -12.15 -10.70 6.34
C VAL A 37 -13.58 -10.89 5.85
N PHE A 38 -14.53 -11.17 6.73
CA PHE A 38 -15.92 -11.47 6.37
C PHE A 38 -16.96 -10.60 7.08
N GLY A 39 -16.56 -9.62 7.86
CA GLY A 39 -17.43 -8.85 8.73
C GLY A 39 -17.90 -9.61 9.97
N ILE A 40 -17.39 -10.82 10.16
CA ILE A 40 -17.75 -11.72 11.26
C ILE A 40 -16.52 -11.86 12.15
N ASN A 41 -16.69 -11.62 13.43
CA ASN A 41 -15.61 -11.73 14.43
C ASN A 41 -15.10 -13.19 14.54
N LYS A 42 -14.03 -13.50 13.80
CA LYS A 42 -13.46 -14.84 13.67
C LYS A 42 -11.93 -14.80 13.58
N PRO A 43 -11.20 -15.72 14.22
CA PRO A 43 -9.75 -15.79 14.06
C PRO A 43 -9.34 -15.96 12.60
N LEU A 44 -8.31 -15.23 12.15
CA LEU A 44 -7.87 -15.29 10.75
C LEU A 44 -7.44 -16.69 10.31
N ILE A 45 -6.92 -17.49 11.23
CA ILE A 45 -6.55 -18.89 10.95
C ILE A 45 -7.76 -19.75 10.59
N GLU A 46 -8.95 -19.42 11.06
CA GLU A 46 -10.19 -20.13 10.78
C GLU A 46 -10.96 -19.58 9.57
N THR A 47 -10.49 -18.49 8.98
CA THR A 47 -11.15 -17.88 7.82
C THR A 47 -10.71 -18.56 6.52
N PRO A 48 -11.62 -18.96 5.61
CA PRO A 48 -11.29 -19.59 4.34
C PRO A 48 -10.80 -18.60 3.26
N ARG A 49 -9.80 -17.83 3.60
CA ARG A 49 -9.15 -16.83 2.72
C ARG A 49 -7.70 -16.64 3.14
N SER A 50 -6.85 -16.32 2.17
CA SER A 50 -5.49 -15.88 2.45
C SER A 50 -5.53 -14.52 3.14
N ALA A 51 -5.08 -14.47 4.39
CA ALA A 51 -4.97 -13.25 5.18
C ALA A 51 -3.76 -13.35 6.11
N SER A 52 -3.10 -12.24 6.36
CA SER A 52 -2.02 -12.11 7.34
C SER A 52 -2.39 -11.06 8.37
N LEU A 53 -1.89 -11.26 9.59
CA LEU A 53 -1.94 -10.29 10.65
C LEU A 53 -0.51 -9.95 11.07
N VAL A 54 -0.21 -8.66 11.18
CA VAL A 54 1.09 -8.13 11.63
C VAL A 54 0.81 -7.25 12.85
N SER A 55 1.19 -7.73 14.02
CA SER A 55 1.03 -6.98 15.27
C SER A 55 2.08 -5.86 15.40
N ASP A 56 1.83 -4.88 16.27
CA ASP A 56 2.79 -3.84 16.63
C ASP A 56 4.09 -4.44 17.18
N LEU A 57 4.00 -5.52 17.96
CA LEU A 57 5.17 -6.25 18.44
C LEU A 57 5.99 -6.87 17.29
N THR A 58 5.34 -7.41 16.25
CA THR A 58 6.04 -7.89 15.05
C THR A 58 6.73 -6.74 14.32
N LEU A 59 6.05 -5.58 14.17
CA LEU A 59 6.64 -4.39 13.57
C LEU A 59 7.90 -3.96 14.34
N GLU A 60 7.80 -3.90 15.67
CA GLU A 60 8.89 -3.53 16.54
C GLU A 60 10.07 -4.52 16.45
N ARG A 61 9.82 -5.82 16.70
CA ARG A 61 10.87 -6.85 16.75
C ARG A 61 11.61 -7.05 15.43
N PHE A 62 10.94 -6.83 14.31
CA PHE A 62 11.55 -6.97 12.98
C PHE A 62 12.06 -5.63 12.44
N GLY A 63 11.95 -4.54 13.20
CA GLY A 63 12.40 -3.21 12.80
C GLY A 63 11.64 -2.63 11.62
N ILE A 64 10.35 -2.96 11.48
CA ILE A 64 9.49 -2.53 10.37
C ILE A 64 8.90 -1.15 10.71
N GLU A 65 9.42 -0.09 10.08
CA GLU A 65 8.95 1.29 10.27
C GLU A 65 8.10 1.82 9.11
N THR A 66 8.08 1.12 7.98
CA THR A 66 7.34 1.55 6.79
C THR A 66 6.46 0.44 6.24
N LEU A 67 5.45 0.83 5.49
CA LEU A 67 4.55 -0.12 4.85
C LEU A 67 5.30 -1.11 3.92
N ASP A 68 6.37 -0.67 3.26
CA ASP A 68 7.21 -1.55 2.43
C ASP A 68 7.84 -2.69 3.24
N GLY A 69 8.23 -2.45 4.49
CA GLY A 69 8.81 -3.46 5.36
C GLY A 69 7.86 -4.60 5.69
N VAL A 70 6.53 -4.36 5.64
CA VAL A 70 5.51 -5.38 5.89
C VAL A 70 5.55 -6.51 4.86
N THR A 71 6.11 -6.27 3.68
CA THR A 71 6.29 -7.29 2.64
C THR A 71 7.16 -8.47 3.09
N ALA A 72 8.02 -8.26 4.07
CA ALA A 72 8.88 -9.30 4.63
C ALA A 72 8.12 -10.36 5.46
N VAL A 73 6.92 -10.05 5.93
CA VAL A 73 6.12 -10.91 6.82
C VAL A 73 4.76 -11.29 6.25
N SER A 74 4.44 -10.85 5.02
CA SER A 74 3.18 -11.15 4.36
C SER A 74 3.42 -11.68 2.94
N PRO A 75 3.12 -12.96 2.65
CA PRO A 75 3.33 -13.52 1.31
C PRO A 75 2.40 -12.90 0.27
N GLY A 76 2.81 -12.93 -1.01
CA GLY A 76 2.03 -12.36 -2.11
C GLY A 76 2.04 -10.84 -2.17
N THR A 77 2.80 -10.19 -1.28
CA THR A 77 3.01 -8.75 -1.27
C THR A 77 4.40 -8.38 -1.78
N HIS A 78 4.53 -7.22 -2.36
CA HIS A 78 5.81 -6.60 -2.66
C HIS A 78 5.68 -5.08 -2.60
N THR A 79 6.80 -4.38 -2.62
CA THR A 79 6.76 -2.92 -2.58
C THR A 79 6.02 -2.38 -3.80
N ALA A 80 5.13 -1.45 -3.56
CA ALA A 80 4.48 -0.66 -4.58
C ALA A 80 4.83 0.82 -4.37
N SER A 81 6.04 1.07 -3.90
CA SER A 81 6.55 2.44 -3.75
C SER A 81 6.41 3.17 -5.07
N PHE A 82 5.46 4.07 -5.12
CA PHE A 82 5.28 4.91 -6.27
C PHE A 82 6.42 5.93 -6.28
N TYR A 83 7.41 5.70 -7.16
CA TYR A 83 8.60 6.54 -7.24
C TYR A 83 9.30 6.80 -5.89
N GLY A 84 9.42 5.73 -5.08
CA GLY A 84 10.11 5.79 -3.79
C GLY A 84 9.25 6.17 -2.59
N VAL A 85 7.96 6.44 -2.76
CA VAL A 85 7.02 6.79 -1.68
C VAL A 85 6.07 5.61 -1.38
N PRO A 86 6.13 4.99 -0.19
CA PRO A 86 5.35 3.80 0.16
C PRO A 86 3.90 4.15 0.56
N GLY A 87 3.01 4.34 -0.40
CA GLY A 87 1.61 4.67 -0.17
C GLY A 87 0.70 3.46 0.08
N ALA A 88 0.88 2.39 -0.69
CA ALA A 88 0.12 1.14 -0.57
C ALA A 88 0.98 -0.05 -0.96
N LEU A 89 0.58 -1.26 -0.55
CA LEU A 89 1.22 -2.50 -0.99
C LEU A 89 0.72 -2.92 -2.37
N ASN A 90 1.56 -3.61 -3.11
CA ASN A 90 1.12 -4.42 -4.23
C ASN A 90 0.83 -5.83 -3.74
N ILE A 91 -0.37 -6.32 -3.94
CA ILE A 91 -0.80 -7.65 -3.54
C ILE A 91 -1.18 -8.45 -4.78
N ARG A 92 -0.53 -9.60 -5.00
CA ARG A 92 -0.80 -10.48 -6.14
C ARG A 92 -0.71 -9.77 -7.49
N GLY A 93 0.25 -8.84 -7.61
CA GLY A 93 0.45 -8.06 -8.82
C GLY A 93 -0.55 -6.91 -9.03
N THR A 94 -1.17 -6.44 -7.97
CA THR A 94 -2.17 -5.37 -7.97
C THR A 94 -1.96 -4.45 -6.81
N LEU A 95 -2.15 -3.16 -7.00
CA LEU A 95 -2.20 -2.21 -5.91
C LEU A 95 -3.35 -2.55 -4.96
N ALA A 96 -3.05 -2.65 -3.67
CA ALA A 96 -4.03 -2.83 -2.60
C ALA A 96 -4.68 -1.50 -2.21
N GLU A 97 -5.77 -1.58 -1.48
CA GLU A 97 -6.46 -0.44 -0.90
C GLU A 97 -6.19 -0.35 0.60
N ASN A 98 -5.94 0.86 1.09
CA ASN A 98 -5.77 1.11 2.52
C ASN A 98 -7.13 1.28 3.19
N TYR A 99 -7.32 0.60 4.30
CA TYR A 99 -8.52 0.65 5.15
C TYR A 99 -8.12 1.08 6.57
N PHE A 100 -9.05 1.72 7.25
CA PHE A 100 -8.91 2.05 8.67
C PHE A 100 -10.16 1.55 9.40
N ARG A 101 -9.98 0.65 10.36
CA ARG A 101 -11.08 0.00 11.11
C ARG A 101 -12.17 -0.60 10.21
N GLY A 102 -11.79 -1.19 9.06
CA GLY A 102 -12.72 -1.79 8.11
C GLY A 102 -13.44 -0.80 7.19
N PHE A 103 -13.02 0.45 7.16
CA PHE A 103 -13.49 1.45 6.19
C PHE A 103 -12.39 1.80 5.20
N LYS A 104 -12.74 1.81 3.92
CA LYS A 104 -11.81 2.17 2.86
C LYS A 104 -11.45 3.65 2.96
N ARG A 105 -10.17 3.97 3.00
CA ARG A 105 -9.66 5.34 2.94
C ARG A 105 -9.66 5.89 1.51
N ILE A 106 -9.35 7.17 1.35
CA ILE A 106 -9.02 7.76 0.06
C ILE A 106 -7.79 7.03 -0.49
N GLU A 107 -7.76 6.80 -1.81
CA GLU A 107 -6.68 6.03 -2.43
C GLU A 107 -5.33 6.75 -2.32
N ASN A 108 -4.31 6.03 -1.85
CA ASN A 108 -2.94 6.52 -1.76
C ASN A 108 -2.00 5.54 -2.46
N ARG A 109 -1.63 5.82 -3.70
CA ARG A 109 -0.63 5.02 -4.44
C ARG A 109 0.80 5.33 -4.06
N GLY A 110 1.06 6.49 -3.50
CA GLY A 110 2.38 7.03 -3.17
C GLY A 110 2.37 8.55 -3.21
N THR A 111 1.23 9.13 -2.91
CA THR A 111 1.10 10.58 -2.70
C THR A 111 1.85 10.99 -1.43
N TYR A 112 1.81 10.13 -0.42
CA TYR A 112 2.55 10.24 0.84
C TYR A 112 2.85 8.85 1.39
N SER A 113 3.86 8.74 2.26
CA SER A 113 4.16 7.50 2.97
C SER A 113 3.06 7.22 3.98
N THR A 114 2.36 6.09 3.83
CA THR A 114 1.30 5.70 4.78
C THR A 114 1.89 5.43 6.15
N PRO A 115 1.47 6.15 7.21
CA PRO A 115 1.97 5.92 8.56
C PRO A 115 1.47 4.58 9.10
N ILE A 116 2.32 3.89 9.86
CA ILE A 116 1.99 2.60 10.48
C ILE A 116 2.23 2.58 12.00
N GLY A 117 2.86 3.61 12.57
CA GLY A 117 3.30 3.64 13.97
C GLY A 117 2.15 3.59 14.99
N GLY A 118 1.00 4.18 14.67
CA GLY A 118 -0.19 4.16 15.53
C GLY A 118 -1.01 2.86 15.48
N ALA A 119 -0.69 1.93 14.55
CA ALA A 119 -1.43 0.70 14.43
C ALA A 119 -1.09 -0.29 15.56
N ALA A 120 -2.10 -0.81 16.24
CA ALA A 120 -1.97 -1.98 17.11
C ALA A 120 -1.72 -3.25 16.29
N ARG A 121 -2.35 -3.32 15.10
CA ARG A 121 -2.11 -4.39 14.14
C ARG A 121 -2.48 -3.94 12.73
N ILE A 122 -1.85 -4.58 11.76
CA ILE A 122 -2.14 -4.43 10.33
C ILE A 122 -2.66 -5.77 9.83
N GLU A 123 -3.86 -5.77 9.26
CA GLU A 123 -4.51 -6.94 8.70
C GLU A 123 -4.47 -6.86 7.18
N ILE A 124 -3.94 -7.89 6.53
CA ILE A 124 -3.77 -7.93 5.09
C ILE A 124 -4.64 -9.03 4.52
N LEU A 125 -5.70 -8.67 3.81
CA LEU A 125 -6.55 -9.59 3.09
C LEU A 125 -6.14 -9.63 1.62
N ARG A 126 -5.88 -10.83 1.10
CA ARG A 126 -5.51 -11.04 -0.32
C ARG A 126 -6.74 -11.41 -1.14
N GLY A 127 -6.88 -10.74 -2.27
CA GLY A 127 -8.07 -10.85 -3.13
C GLY A 127 -9.16 -9.83 -2.78
N PRO A 128 -10.31 -9.85 -3.46
CA PRO A 128 -11.34 -8.83 -3.34
C PRO A 128 -11.90 -8.74 -1.92
N PRO A 129 -12.32 -7.56 -1.46
CA PRO A 129 -13.06 -7.42 -0.23
C PRO A 129 -14.35 -8.25 -0.27
N THR A 130 -14.84 -8.61 0.90
CA THR A 130 -16.11 -9.34 1.02
C THR A 130 -17.30 -8.40 0.86
N PRO A 131 -18.50 -8.92 0.65
CA PRO A 131 -19.71 -8.11 0.44
C PRO A 131 -19.97 -7.03 1.49
N VAL A 132 -19.51 -7.20 2.72
CA VAL A 132 -19.65 -6.20 3.80
C VAL A 132 -19.02 -4.85 3.42
N TYR A 133 -17.94 -4.86 2.64
CA TYR A 133 -17.15 -3.65 2.33
C TYR A 133 -17.49 -3.00 0.99
N GLY A 134 -18.33 -3.61 0.18
CA GLY A 134 -18.74 -3.08 -1.11
C GLY A 134 -17.69 -3.20 -2.20
N ALA A 135 -17.63 -2.22 -3.10
CA ALA A 135 -16.67 -2.22 -4.21
C ALA A 135 -15.23 -2.08 -3.72
N GLY A 136 -14.36 -2.92 -4.27
CA GLY A 136 -12.94 -2.86 -3.96
C GLY A 136 -12.06 -3.63 -4.94
N LYS A 137 -10.79 -3.28 -4.97
CA LYS A 137 -9.80 -3.88 -5.87
C LYS A 137 -9.49 -5.32 -5.50
N VAL A 138 -9.35 -6.14 -6.50
CA VAL A 138 -9.06 -7.59 -6.34
C VAL A 138 -7.70 -7.88 -5.73
N GLY A 139 -6.75 -6.95 -5.78
CA GLY A 139 -5.45 -7.13 -5.15
C GLY A 139 -5.58 -7.49 -3.68
N GLY A 140 -6.38 -6.73 -2.99
CA GLY A 140 -6.64 -6.92 -1.58
C GLY A 140 -6.75 -5.60 -0.84
N LEU A 141 -6.83 -5.71 0.46
CA LEU A 141 -6.85 -4.55 1.36
C LEU A 141 -5.78 -4.71 2.46
N VAL A 142 -5.33 -3.56 2.94
CA VAL A 142 -4.48 -3.40 4.12
C VAL A 142 -5.26 -2.60 5.13
N ASN A 143 -5.71 -3.24 6.21
CA ASN A 143 -6.54 -2.62 7.23
C ASN A 143 -5.73 -2.28 8.46
N PHE A 144 -5.70 -1.02 8.82
CA PHE A 144 -5.02 -0.51 10.02
C PHE A 144 -6.01 -0.44 11.17
N ILE A 145 -5.70 -1.16 12.25
CA ILE A 145 -6.44 -1.11 13.50
C ILE A 145 -5.63 -0.25 14.46
N PRO A 146 -6.13 0.92 14.87
CA PRO A 146 -5.40 1.81 15.79
C PRO A 146 -5.27 1.20 17.18
N LYS A 147 -4.29 1.68 17.94
CA LYS A 147 -4.15 1.37 19.36
C LYS A 147 -5.36 1.91 20.13
N SER A 148 -5.74 1.22 21.18
CA SER A 148 -6.91 1.51 21.99
C SER A 148 -6.61 1.20 23.46
N ALA A 149 -7.34 1.81 24.36
CA ALA A 149 -7.31 1.47 25.79
C ALA A 149 -8.09 0.19 26.11
N ARG A 150 -8.57 -0.52 25.09
CA ARG A 150 -9.21 -1.83 25.18
C ARG A 150 -8.27 -2.88 24.57
N ASP A 151 -7.72 -3.75 25.39
CA ASP A 151 -6.92 -4.89 24.98
C ASP A 151 -7.67 -6.21 25.21
N GLU A 152 -7.76 -7.07 24.20
CA GLU A 152 -8.48 -8.35 24.23
C GLU A 152 -9.93 -8.26 24.77
N GLY A 153 -10.59 -7.13 24.50
CA GLY A 153 -11.96 -6.88 24.96
C GLY A 153 -12.07 -6.37 26.40
N ARG A 154 -10.96 -6.16 27.11
CA ARG A 154 -10.91 -5.57 28.45
C ARG A 154 -10.30 -4.19 28.41
N PHE A 155 -10.78 -3.28 29.24
CA PHE A 155 -10.13 -1.98 29.43
C PHE A 155 -8.83 -2.14 30.21
N LEU A 156 -7.89 -1.23 29.97
CA LEU A 156 -6.68 -1.10 30.79
C LEU A 156 -7.08 -1.00 32.27
N ALA A 157 -6.38 -1.70 33.14
CA ALA A 157 -6.62 -1.65 34.59
C ALA A 157 -6.05 -0.37 35.22
N GLU A 158 -4.95 0.12 34.66
CA GLU A 158 -4.20 1.30 35.12
C GLU A 158 -3.71 2.12 33.90
N PRO A 159 -3.39 3.40 34.08
CA PRO A 159 -2.76 4.19 33.04
C PRO A 159 -1.40 3.61 32.67
N GLU A 160 -1.14 3.53 31.37
CA GLU A 160 0.14 3.11 30.82
C GLU A 160 0.62 4.06 29.74
N GLY A 161 1.91 4.19 29.61
CA GLY A 161 2.49 5.07 28.59
C GLY A 161 3.88 4.63 28.15
N GLN A 162 4.29 5.13 27.00
CA GLN A 162 5.64 4.95 26.47
C GLN A 162 6.07 6.19 25.72
N VAL A 163 7.32 6.57 25.88
CA VAL A 163 7.99 7.54 25.02
C VAL A 163 9.21 6.89 24.39
N SER A 164 9.50 7.24 23.13
CA SER A 164 10.70 6.77 22.46
C SER A 164 11.38 7.86 21.65
N ALA A 165 12.71 7.71 21.48
CA ALA A 165 13.51 8.54 20.59
C ALA A 165 14.39 7.63 19.74
N THR A 166 14.31 7.80 18.41
CA THR A 166 15.10 7.04 17.43
C THR A 166 16.08 7.99 16.73
N PHE A 167 17.33 7.57 16.68
CA PHE A 167 18.40 8.23 15.96
C PHE A 167 19.04 7.23 15.00
N GLY A 168 19.49 7.69 13.84
CA GLY A 168 20.08 6.76 12.89
C GLY A 168 20.84 7.39 11.73
N SER A 169 21.16 6.54 10.78
CA SER A 169 21.79 6.91 9.53
C SER A 169 21.03 8.03 8.84
N TYR A 170 21.75 8.88 8.12
CA TYR A 170 21.16 10.00 7.37
C TYR A 170 20.33 10.95 8.24
N ASN A 171 20.88 11.28 9.41
CA ASN A 171 20.27 12.21 10.35
C ASN A 171 18.83 11.83 10.73
N LYS A 172 18.52 10.53 10.80
CA LYS A 172 17.23 10.04 11.25
C LYS A 172 16.94 10.55 12.64
N LYS A 173 15.78 11.18 12.83
CA LYS A 173 15.25 11.64 14.09
C LYS A 173 13.76 11.39 14.12
N LEU A 174 13.34 10.52 15.00
CA LEU A 174 11.93 10.20 15.22
C LEU A 174 11.66 10.17 16.72
N VAL A 175 10.65 10.88 17.16
CA VAL A 175 10.16 10.82 18.53
C VAL A 175 8.72 10.32 18.50
N THR A 176 8.41 9.34 19.37
CA THR A 176 7.05 8.84 19.53
C THR A 176 6.62 8.93 20.99
N GLY A 177 5.32 9.09 21.20
CA GLY A 177 4.70 9.05 22.52
C GLY A 177 3.35 8.37 22.43
N GLN A 178 3.04 7.55 23.42
CA GLN A 178 1.73 6.93 23.55
C GLN A 178 1.31 6.88 25.00
N PHE A 179 -0.01 6.98 25.22
CA PHE A 179 -0.60 6.94 26.55
C PHE A 179 -2.02 6.39 26.49
N GLY A 180 -2.31 5.42 27.31
CA GLY A 180 -3.62 4.84 27.51
C GLY A 180 -4.04 4.95 28.97
N ALA A 181 -5.33 5.18 29.22
CA ALA A 181 -5.85 5.22 30.57
C ALA A 181 -7.30 4.72 30.63
N PRO A 182 -7.68 4.00 31.71
CA PRO A 182 -9.07 3.74 32.01
C PRO A 182 -9.78 5.06 32.39
N VAL A 183 -11.04 5.17 32.02
CA VAL A 183 -11.88 6.35 32.30
C VAL A 183 -13.26 5.90 32.73
N SER A 184 -13.75 6.45 33.84
CA SER A 184 -15.11 6.23 34.30
C SER A 184 -15.90 7.55 34.26
N LEU A 185 -17.01 7.55 33.54
CA LEU A 185 -17.90 8.71 33.39
C LEU A 185 -19.30 8.34 33.94
N GLY A 186 -19.49 8.50 35.24
CA GLY A 186 -20.70 8.08 35.93
C GLY A 186 -20.88 6.56 35.90
N ALA A 187 -21.89 6.06 35.18
CA ALA A 187 -22.13 4.62 35.01
C ALA A 187 -21.41 4.03 33.78
N ALA A 188 -20.77 4.86 32.97
CA ALA A 188 -20.01 4.39 31.80
C ALA A 188 -18.56 4.08 32.22
N GLU A 189 -18.10 2.88 31.87
CA GLU A 189 -16.72 2.45 32.01
C GLU A 189 -16.06 2.42 30.64
N GLY A 190 -14.81 2.86 30.57
CA GLY A 190 -14.13 2.92 29.27
C GLY A 190 -12.65 3.21 29.40
N GLY A 191 -12.08 3.63 28.29
CA GLY A 191 -10.70 4.05 28.24
C GLY A 191 -10.42 4.97 27.04
N VAL A 192 -9.35 5.72 27.18
CA VAL A 192 -8.84 6.60 26.13
C VAL A 192 -7.40 6.24 25.80
N TYR A 193 -7.02 6.41 24.55
CA TYR A 193 -5.67 6.16 24.08
C TYR A 193 -5.23 7.25 23.13
N VAL A 194 -3.99 7.70 23.26
CA VAL A 194 -3.36 8.66 22.35
C VAL A 194 -2.02 8.11 21.88
N TYR A 195 -1.74 8.25 20.59
CA TYR A 195 -0.44 8.02 19.98
C TYR A 195 -0.03 9.25 19.20
N GLY A 196 1.24 9.61 19.28
CA GLY A 196 1.82 10.68 18.49
C GLY A 196 3.23 10.38 18.04
N GLU A 197 3.60 10.84 16.84
CA GLU A 197 4.96 10.78 16.32
C GLU A 197 5.34 12.05 15.57
N VAL A 198 6.62 12.39 15.64
CA VAL A 198 7.24 13.47 14.88
C VAL A 198 8.56 12.99 14.32
N GLU A 199 8.71 13.09 13.00
CA GLU A 199 9.93 12.77 12.28
C GLU A 199 10.50 14.01 11.58
N ASP A 200 11.82 14.21 11.70
CA ASP A 200 12.62 15.15 10.91
C ASP A 200 13.93 14.47 10.54
N SER A 201 13.98 13.97 9.33
CA SER A 201 15.05 13.06 8.86
C SER A 201 15.58 13.46 7.50
N HIS A 202 16.76 12.95 7.14
CA HIS A 202 17.19 12.88 5.75
C HIS A 202 16.92 11.48 5.21
N SER A 203 16.57 11.40 3.91
CA SER A 203 16.47 10.11 3.24
C SER A 203 17.85 9.52 2.96
N TYR A 204 17.89 8.22 2.71
CA TYR A 204 19.03 7.59 2.04
C TYR A 204 19.42 8.33 0.75
N TYR A 205 18.42 8.75 -0.04
CA TYR A 205 18.66 9.52 -1.26
C TYR A 205 18.94 10.98 -0.93
N ARG A 206 19.96 11.52 -1.59
CA ARG A 206 20.36 12.91 -1.41
C ARG A 206 19.27 13.85 -1.97
N GLY A 207 18.98 14.92 -1.24
CA GLY A 207 18.01 15.93 -1.64
C GLY A 207 16.56 15.65 -1.20
N ILE A 208 16.30 14.54 -0.50
CA ILE A 208 14.99 14.19 0.06
C ILE A 208 15.05 14.27 1.58
N TYR A 209 14.10 15.01 2.18
CA TYR A 209 14.10 15.36 3.61
C TYR A 209 12.71 15.13 4.21
N PRO A 210 12.33 13.86 4.56
CA PRO A 210 11.04 13.55 5.13
C PRO A 210 10.81 14.26 6.47
N ARG A 211 9.70 14.99 6.58
CA ARG A 211 9.18 15.56 7.82
C ARG A 211 7.74 15.11 7.97
N ARG A 212 7.42 14.46 9.08
CA ARG A 212 6.11 13.85 9.29
C ARG A 212 5.63 14.10 10.70
N GLN A 213 4.32 14.25 10.85
CA GLN A 213 3.63 14.35 12.12
C GLN A 213 2.38 13.49 12.06
N LEU A 214 2.19 12.64 13.05
CA LEU A 214 1.00 11.83 13.22
C LEU A 214 0.45 12.00 14.63
N ILE A 215 -0.85 12.10 14.74
CA ILE A 215 -1.59 11.96 16.00
C ILE A 215 -2.76 11.01 15.76
N GLU A 216 -2.93 10.05 16.67
CA GLU A 216 -4.10 9.18 16.71
C GLU A 216 -4.73 9.21 18.08
N LEU A 217 -6.06 9.23 18.11
CA LEU A 217 -6.88 9.25 19.31
C LEU A 217 -7.92 8.14 19.20
N SER A 218 -8.11 7.37 20.26
CA SER A 218 -9.21 6.43 20.39
C SER A 218 -9.83 6.51 21.77
N ALA A 219 -11.15 6.31 21.82
CA ALA A 219 -11.91 6.25 23.06
C ALA A 219 -12.99 5.16 22.90
N ASP A 220 -13.07 4.28 23.87
CA ASP A 220 -13.99 3.16 23.92
C ASP A 220 -14.73 3.18 25.25
N PHE A 221 -16.06 3.02 25.24
CA PHE A 221 -16.88 3.06 26.45
C PHE A 221 -17.98 1.97 26.41
N ASP A 222 -18.18 1.36 27.55
CA ASP A 222 -19.38 0.58 27.87
C ASP A 222 -20.35 1.47 28.62
N LEU A 223 -21.46 1.83 27.98
CA LEU A 223 -22.42 2.84 28.47
C LEU A 223 -23.48 2.22 29.41
N GLY A 224 -23.38 0.93 29.71
CA GLY A 224 -24.37 0.18 30.45
C GLY A 224 -25.56 -0.28 29.62
N ASN A 225 -26.40 -1.16 30.19
CA ASN A 225 -27.58 -1.73 29.54
C ASN A 225 -27.29 -2.33 28.14
N GLY A 226 -26.10 -2.86 27.91
CA GLY A 226 -25.67 -3.43 26.62
C GLY A 226 -25.36 -2.40 25.53
N TRP A 227 -25.23 -1.13 25.83
CA TRP A 227 -24.73 -0.12 24.91
C TRP A 227 -23.22 0.01 25.05
N SER A 228 -22.53 0.12 23.91
CA SER A 228 -21.12 0.49 23.83
C SER A 228 -20.86 1.45 22.69
N THR A 229 -19.81 2.26 22.83
CA THR A 229 -19.40 3.19 21.80
C THR A 229 -17.88 3.21 21.66
N ALA A 230 -17.39 3.43 20.43
CA ALA A 230 -15.99 3.69 20.15
C ALA A 230 -15.90 4.86 19.17
N PHE A 231 -15.04 5.83 19.44
CA PHE A 231 -14.82 6.96 18.57
C PHE A 231 -13.37 7.43 18.62
N GLY A 232 -12.97 8.15 17.60
CA GLY A 232 -11.62 8.67 17.52
C GLY A 232 -11.25 9.14 16.14
N GLY A 233 -9.96 9.26 15.90
CA GLY A 233 -9.46 9.72 14.63
C GLY A 233 -7.96 9.76 14.53
N MET A 234 -7.50 10.12 13.34
CA MET A 234 -6.09 10.26 12.98
C MET A 234 -5.91 11.56 12.21
N GLY A 235 -4.92 12.36 12.61
CA GLY A 235 -4.39 13.49 11.85
C GLY A 235 -2.97 13.19 11.40
N PHE A 236 -2.67 13.36 10.13
CA PHE A 236 -1.34 13.14 9.58
C PHE A 236 -0.94 14.32 8.67
N HIS A 237 0.28 14.80 8.86
CA HIS A 237 0.91 15.77 7.99
C HIS A 237 2.27 15.26 7.54
N SER A 238 2.56 15.41 6.26
CA SER A 238 3.85 15.05 5.64
C SER A 238 4.32 16.18 4.75
N ASP A 239 5.61 16.52 4.88
CA ASP A 239 6.32 17.45 4.00
C ASP A 239 7.66 16.80 3.63
N GLY A 240 7.97 16.74 2.35
CA GLY A 240 9.23 16.17 1.87
C GLY A 240 9.21 14.67 1.53
N ASP A 241 8.05 14.03 1.46
CA ASP A 241 7.87 12.72 0.83
C ASP A 241 7.91 12.87 -0.70
N VAL A 242 9.04 13.32 -1.24
CA VAL A 242 9.20 13.65 -2.66
C VAL A 242 9.44 12.40 -3.46
N GLN A 243 8.69 12.25 -4.55
CA GLN A 243 8.84 11.15 -5.50
C GLN A 243 10.08 11.36 -6.38
N THR A 244 10.75 10.26 -6.74
CA THR A 244 11.86 10.26 -7.69
C THR A 244 11.84 9.02 -8.57
N PRO A 245 12.09 9.11 -9.87
CA PRO A 245 12.23 7.94 -10.74
C PRO A 245 13.54 7.19 -10.50
N GLY A 246 14.43 7.70 -9.65
CA GLY A 246 15.75 7.11 -9.43
C GLY A 246 16.76 7.56 -10.46
N TRP A 247 17.37 6.63 -11.18
CA TRP A 247 18.33 6.89 -12.25
C TRP A 247 17.63 6.92 -13.60
N ASN A 248 17.75 8.03 -14.32
CA ASN A 248 17.30 8.16 -15.69
C ASN A 248 18.29 7.50 -16.67
N ARG A 249 18.02 7.56 -17.98
CA ARG A 249 18.85 7.02 -19.08
C ARG A 249 19.15 5.53 -18.89
N LEU A 250 18.09 4.73 -18.76
CA LEU A 250 18.18 3.31 -18.46
C LEU A 250 18.90 2.54 -19.56
N THR A 251 20.01 1.88 -19.18
CA THR A 251 20.71 0.88 -19.98
C THR A 251 20.94 -0.38 -19.17
N GLN A 252 21.17 -1.53 -19.78
CA GLN A 252 21.55 -2.71 -19.03
C GLN A 252 22.91 -2.52 -18.34
N ASP A 253 23.84 -1.78 -18.96
CA ASP A 253 25.15 -1.48 -18.37
C ASP A 253 25.03 -0.55 -17.13
N LEU A 254 24.04 0.35 -17.14
CA LEU A 254 23.71 1.14 -15.95
C LEU A 254 23.28 0.23 -14.79
N ILE A 255 22.47 -0.77 -15.08
CA ILE A 255 21.97 -1.69 -14.05
C ILE A 255 23.08 -2.63 -13.56
N ASP A 256 23.83 -3.24 -14.48
CA ASP A 256 24.81 -4.27 -14.15
C ASP A 256 26.10 -3.68 -13.58
N ASN A 257 26.54 -2.56 -14.13
CA ASN A 257 27.85 -1.97 -13.86
C ASN A 257 27.80 -0.56 -13.27
N ARG A 258 26.62 0.05 -13.13
CA ARG A 258 26.41 1.46 -12.73
C ARG A 258 27.05 2.45 -13.70
N THR A 259 27.21 2.08 -14.95
CA THR A 259 27.78 2.95 -15.99
C THR A 259 26.69 3.86 -16.52
N TYR A 260 26.69 5.08 -16.04
CA TYR A 260 25.76 6.13 -16.44
C TYR A 260 26.32 6.91 -17.63
N ILE A 261 25.47 7.22 -18.59
CA ILE A 261 25.86 8.05 -19.72
C ILE A 261 25.67 9.51 -19.35
N THR A 262 26.78 10.27 -19.38
CA THR A 262 26.80 11.70 -19.09
C THR A 262 26.52 12.51 -20.34
N GLY A 263 26.33 13.81 -20.15
CA GLY A 263 26.13 14.78 -21.21
C GLY A 263 24.85 15.59 -21.03
N ARG A 264 24.87 16.78 -21.55
CA ARG A 264 23.77 17.73 -21.48
C ARG A 264 23.43 18.26 -22.89
N ASP A 265 22.21 18.69 -23.06
CA ASP A 265 21.69 19.38 -24.22
C ASP A 265 21.74 20.89 -23.93
N THR A 266 22.58 21.61 -24.66
CA THR A 266 22.74 23.07 -24.54
C THR A 266 21.72 23.86 -25.34
N SER A 267 20.87 23.22 -26.13
CA SER A 267 19.77 23.88 -26.82
C SER A 267 18.70 24.38 -25.85
N LEU A 268 18.64 23.82 -24.65
CA LEU A 268 17.78 24.28 -23.57
C LEU A 268 18.46 25.44 -22.84
N SER A 269 17.83 26.58 -22.79
CA SER A 269 18.32 27.74 -22.06
C SER A 269 17.18 28.44 -21.32
N ASP A 270 17.47 28.85 -20.13
CA ASP A 270 16.66 29.77 -19.34
C ASP A 270 16.94 31.17 -19.83
N ALA A 271 16.23 31.60 -20.88
CA ALA A 271 16.50 32.83 -21.59
C ALA A 271 16.00 34.07 -20.84
N ASP A 272 14.96 33.93 -20.04
CA ASP A 272 14.42 35.00 -19.23
C ASP A 272 15.09 35.09 -17.82
N GLY A 273 15.91 34.11 -17.46
CA GLY A 273 16.68 34.09 -16.20
C GLY A 273 15.85 33.83 -14.95
N ASN A 274 14.66 33.25 -15.09
CA ASN A 274 13.76 32.99 -13.94
C ASN A 274 14.15 31.75 -13.12
N GLY A 275 15.16 31.02 -13.55
CA GLY A 275 15.65 29.79 -12.89
C GLY A 275 14.87 28.53 -13.27
N ARG A 276 14.09 28.58 -14.33
CA ARG A 276 13.25 27.48 -14.84
C ARG A 276 13.14 27.56 -16.36
N LEU A 277 12.67 26.49 -16.98
CA LEU A 277 12.29 26.49 -18.36
C LEU A 277 10.79 26.75 -18.52
N THR A 278 10.42 27.75 -19.24
CA THR A 278 9.06 27.95 -19.75
C THR A 278 8.76 26.97 -20.89
N PRO A 279 7.52 26.67 -21.20
CA PRO A 279 7.16 25.88 -22.38
C PRO A 279 7.68 26.47 -23.69
N ASN A 280 7.81 27.79 -23.79
CA ASN A 280 8.37 28.45 -24.96
C ASN A 280 9.88 28.24 -25.11
N GLU A 281 10.61 28.25 -24.00
CA GLU A 281 12.05 28.00 -23.97
C GLU A 281 12.40 26.54 -24.27
N VAL A 282 11.54 25.63 -23.86
CA VAL A 282 11.63 24.22 -24.25
C VAL A 282 11.38 24.03 -25.74
N GLY A 283 10.80 25.01 -26.41
CA GLY A 283 10.46 24.97 -27.85
C GLY A 283 9.35 23.98 -28.17
N PHE A 284 8.57 23.62 -27.16
CA PHE A 284 7.79 22.42 -27.22
C PHE A 284 6.59 22.49 -26.34
N TYR A 285 5.44 22.42 -26.92
CA TYR A 285 4.19 22.32 -26.21
C TYR A 285 3.26 21.36 -26.90
N PRO A 286 2.56 20.58 -26.19
CA PRO A 286 2.92 19.53 -25.22
C PRO A 286 3.05 18.21 -25.97
N TYR A 287 3.71 17.25 -25.55
CA TYR A 287 3.84 15.91 -26.18
C TYR A 287 4.61 15.81 -27.48
N ALA A 288 4.91 16.88 -28.15
CA ALA A 288 5.46 16.83 -29.45
C ALA A 288 6.88 16.28 -29.45
N SER A 289 7.60 16.40 -28.33
CA SER A 289 8.95 15.86 -28.22
C SER A 289 9.02 14.37 -28.06
N ALA A 290 7.95 13.85 -27.68
CA ALA A 290 7.92 12.53 -27.28
C ALA A 290 7.74 11.64 -28.43
N LEU A 291 8.56 11.54 -29.44
CA LEU A 291 7.77 10.93 -30.34
C LEU A 291 8.32 10.08 -31.35
N TYR A 292 9.51 9.75 -31.28
CA TYR A 292 10.10 9.22 -32.46
C TYR A 292 10.76 7.89 -32.20
N ILE A 293 10.05 6.85 -32.45
CA ILE A 293 10.58 5.51 -32.40
C ILE A 293 10.85 5.10 -33.85
N PRO A 294 12.10 4.83 -34.26
CA PRO A 294 12.42 4.34 -35.61
C PRO A 294 11.62 3.09 -35.97
N TYR A 295 11.27 2.33 -34.96
CA TYR A 295 10.45 1.13 -35.02
C TYR A 295 9.05 1.36 -35.61
N TYR A 296 8.51 2.57 -35.49
CA TYR A 296 7.21 2.96 -36.02
C TYR A 296 7.32 3.86 -37.28
N GLY A 297 8.49 3.96 -37.88
CA GLY A 297 8.71 4.83 -39.05
C GLY A 297 8.92 6.30 -38.70
N PHE A 298 9.16 6.61 -37.43
CA PHE A 298 9.55 7.95 -36.99
C PHE A 298 11.06 8.18 -37.21
N PRO A 299 11.54 9.45 -37.24
CA PRO A 299 12.96 9.74 -37.38
C PRO A 299 13.81 9.06 -36.30
N SER A 300 14.97 8.50 -36.69
CA SER A 300 15.92 7.86 -35.78
C SER A 300 16.74 8.83 -34.94
N SER A 301 16.67 10.13 -35.24
CA SER A 301 17.34 11.19 -34.51
C SER A 301 16.54 12.48 -34.59
N ASP A 302 16.53 13.22 -33.50
CA ASP A 302 16.03 14.58 -33.42
C ASP A 302 17.15 15.44 -32.85
N SER A 303 17.67 16.39 -33.67
CA SER A 303 18.78 17.24 -33.27
C SER A 303 18.44 18.15 -32.08
N ALA A 304 17.16 18.48 -31.90
CA ALA A 304 16.68 19.27 -30.76
C ALA A 304 16.81 18.52 -29.43
N HIS A 305 17.10 17.20 -29.45
CA HIS A 305 17.15 16.36 -28.27
C HIS A 305 18.50 15.65 -28.10
N THR A 306 19.52 16.10 -28.82
CA THR A 306 20.84 15.48 -28.81
C THR A 306 21.70 16.05 -27.68
N LEU A 307 22.34 15.16 -26.92
CA LEU A 307 23.37 15.58 -25.99
C LEU A 307 24.59 16.06 -26.71
N ASP A 308 25.05 17.26 -26.40
CA ASP A 308 26.14 17.95 -27.13
C ASP A 308 27.33 18.33 -26.22
N THR A 309 27.16 18.37 -24.91
CA THR A 309 28.20 18.82 -23.98
C THR A 309 28.45 17.77 -22.88
N GLY A 310 29.73 17.43 -22.67
CA GLY A 310 30.14 16.52 -21.63
C GLY A 310 29.70 15.08 -21.85
N VAL A 311 29.47 14.66 -23.06
CA VAL A 311 29.07 13.32 -23.44
C VAL A 311 30.18 12.32 -23.09
N GLY A 312 29.87 11.31 -22.32
CA GLY A 312 30.78 10.29 -21.83
C GLY A 312 30.10 9.32 -20.88
N THR A 313 30.85 8.78 -19.97
CA THR A 313 30.32 7.86 -18.94
C THR A 313 30.85 8.19 -17.55
N ALA A 314 30.05 7.91 -16.51
CA ALA A 314 30.42 8.04 -15.11
C ALA A 314 29.84 6.88 -14.28
N LYS A 315 30.46 6.61 -13.12
CA LYS A 315 29.87 5.71 -12.12
C LYS A 315 28.99 6.51 -11.17
N LEU A 316 27.70 6.23 -11.16
CA LEU A 316 26.79 6.92 -10.25
C LEU A 316 26.95 6.45 -8.81
N ASN A 317 26.84 7.41 -7.89
CA ASN A 317 26.65 7.11 -6.48
C ASN A 317 25.23 6.62 -6.25
N ARG A 318 25.07 5.53 -5.47
CA ARG A 318 23.78 4.92 -5.17
C ARG A 318 22.75 5.87 -4.54
N ARG A 319 23.21 6.91 -3.86
CA ARG A 319 22.37 7.92 -3.20
C ARG A 319 21.99 9.08 -4.10
N THR A 320 22.60 9.19 -5.28
CA THR A 320 22.23 10.19 -6.27
C THR A 320 21.00 9.69 -7.03
N VAL A 321 19.98 10.52 -7.10
CA VAL A 321 18.73 10.24 -7.83
C VAL A 321 18.28 11.50 -8.55
N TYR A 322 17.36 11.32 -9.47
CA TYR A 322 16.73 12.43 -10.18
C TYR A 322 15.83 13.21 -9.19
N ILE A 323 16.30 14.34 -8.74
CA ILE A 323 15.60 15.25 -7.84
C ILE A 323 16.11 16.67 -8.02
N SER A 324 15.29 17.65 -7.71
CA SER A 324 15.59 19.08 -7.78
C SER A 324 15.32 19.74 -6.42
N PRO A 325 16.04 20.83 -6.08
CA PRO A 325 15.69 21.65 -4.93
C PRO A 325 14.28 22.28 -5.00
N ALA A 326 13.69 22.38 -6.18
CA ALA A 326 12.33 22.87 -6.38
C ALA A 326 11.26 21.80 -6.15
N ASP A 327 11.65 20.52 -6.03
CA ASP A 327 10.71 19.41 -5.81
C ASP A 327 10.13 19.47 -4.40
N PHE A 328 8.81 19.29 -4.29
CA PHE A 328 8.11 19.24 -3.03
C PHE A 328 6.91 18.30 -3.07
N SER A 329 6.49 17.82 -1.91
CA SER A 329 5.21 17.14 -1.71
C SER A 329 4.73 17.46 -0.30
N LYS A 330 3.56 18.09 -0.19
CA LYS A 330 2.91 18.40 1.07
C LYS A 330 1.57 17.71 1.12
N THR A 331 1.33 16.95 2.18
CA THR A 331 0.09 16.21 2.36
C THR A 331 -0.46 16.42 3.76
N THR A 332 -1.77 16.64 3.85
CA THR A 332 -2.50 16.60 5.12
C THR A 332 -3.66 15.63 4.98
N THR A 333 -3.80 14.70 5.91
CA THR A 333 -4.95 13.80 5.98
C THR A 333 -5.61 13.85 7.34
N GLY A 334 -6.93 13.63 7.36
CA GLY A 334 -7.71 13.56 8.58
C GLY A 334 -8.74 12.45 8.47
N THR A 335 -8.73 11.53 9.45
CA THR A 335 -9.67 10.41 9.53
C THR A 335 -10.44 10.50 10.83
N LEU A 336 -11.77 10.34 10.78
CA LEU A 336 -12.63 10.29 11.96
C LEU A 336 -13.53 9.06 11.88
N TYR A 337 -13.83 8.48 13.04
CA TYR A 337 -14.78 7.38 13.15
C TYR A 337 -15.63 7.49 14.41
N PHE A 338 -16.84 6.90 14.32
CA PHE A 338 -17.75 6.75 15.45
C PHE A 338 -18.53 5.44 15.28
N ASP A 339 -18.45 4.59 16.29
CA ASP A 339 -19.19 3.33 16.37
C ASP A 339 -20.15 3.38 17.56
N LEU A 340 -21.39 2.96 17.39
CA LEU A 340 -22.37 2.75 18.45
C LEU A 340 -22.93 1.34 18.32
N ALA A 341 -22.83 0.56 19.36
CA ALA A 341 -23.34 -0.81 19.37
C ALA A 341 -24.33 -1.04 20.51
N LYS A 342 -25.31 -1.90 20.25
CA LYS A 342 -26.30 -2.37 21.22
C LYS A 342 -26.32 -3.88 21.24
N ASP A 343 -25.99 -4.46 22.36
CA ASP A 343 -26.29 -5.86 22.65
C ASP A 343 -27.80 -6.01 22.90
N LEU A 344 -28.45 -6.84 22.09
CA LEU A 344 -29.89 -7.12 22.16
C LEU A 344 -30.18 -8.42 22.95
N GLY A 345 -29.14 -9.02 23.52
CA GLY A 345 -29.22 -10.32 24.18
C GLY A 345 -29.23 -11.51 23.22
N GLY A 346 -28.77 -12.67 23.70
CA GLY A 346 -28.66 -13.88 22.89
C GLY A 346 -27.67 -13.72 21.73
N ASP A 347 -26.53 -13.07 21.97
CA ASP A 347 -25.45 -12.78 21.02
C ASP A 347 -25.88 -11.98 19.78
N ARG A 348 -27.05 -11.28 19.85
CA ARG A 348 -27.52 -10.36 18.81
C ARG A 348 -26.98 -8.97 19.08
N THR A 349 -26.33 -8.39 18.06
CA THR A 349 -25.74 -7.06 18.18
C THR A 349 -26.21 -6.18 17.01
N LEU A 350 -26.77 -5.02 17.33
CA LEU A 350 -27.00 -3.95 16.38
C LEU A 350 -25.82 -2.96 16.46
N LYS A 351 -25.21 -2.61 15.31
CA LYS A 351 -24.07 -1.68 15.25
C LYS A 351 -24.33 -0.61 14.20
N LEU A 352 -24.15 0.65 14.58
CA LEU A 352 -24.08 1.80 13.68
C LEU A 352 -22.65 2.31 13.66
N GLN A 353 -22.11 2.58 12.46
CA GLN A 353 -20.76 3.06 12.25
C GLN A 353 -20.76 4.25 11.30
N LEU A 354 -20.02 5.29 11.65
CA LEU A 354 -19.78 6.47 10.84
C LEU A 354 -18.30 6.63 10.62
N PHE A 355 -17.93 6.98 9.40
CA PHE A 355 -16.54 7.17 8.99
C PHE A 355 -16.41 8.40 8.10
N HIS A 356 -15.35 9.15 8.29
CA HIS A 356 -14.97 10.27 7.45
C HIS A 356 -13.46 10.30 7.24
N ASP A 357 -13.02 10.49 6.00
CA ASP A 357 -11.60 10.63 5.63
C ASP A 357 -11.44 11.79 4.66
N ARG A 358 -10.40 12.61 4.86
CA ARG A 358 -10.05 13.74 4.03
C ARG A 358 -8.57 13.69 3.68
N GLN A 359 -8.24 14.10 2.44
CA GLN A 359 -6.88 14.25 1.95
C GLN A 359 -6.76 15.55 1.18
N ASP A 360 -5.73 16.31 1.52
CA ASP A 360 -5.25 17.46 0.78
C ASP A 360 -3.78 17.24 0.43
N ASN A 361 -3.40 17.41 -0.84
CA ASN A 361 -2.02 17.24 -1.30
C ASN A 361 -1.68 18.23 -2.39
N GLU A 362 -0.50 18.82 -2.30
CA GLU A 362 0.16 19.58 -3.34
C GLU A 362 1.55 19.01 -3.59
N ARG A 363 1.88 18.79 -4.86
CA ARG A 363 3.13 18.16 -5.26
C ARG A 363 3.65 18.77 -6.56
N PHE A 364 4.95 19.02 -6.58
CA PHE A 364 5.73 19.23 -7.80
C PHE A 364 6.95 18.32 -7.79
N VAL A 365 7.21 17.68 -8.91
CA VAL A 365 8.42 16.88 -9.14
C VAL A 365 9.00 17.23 -10.50
N SER A 366 10.30 17.47 -10.55
CA SER A 366 11.00 18.01 -11.72
C SER A 366 11.03 17.05 -12.91
N TYR A 367 10.71 15.79 -12.73
CA TYR A 367 10.51 14.86 -13.83
C TYR A 367 9.10 14.95 -14.46
N GLY A 368 8.22 15.87 -13.96
CA GLY A 368 7.13 16.35 -14.76
C GLY A 368 5.72 16.22 -14.31
N TYR A 369 5.43 16.19 -13.01
CA TYR A 369 4.06 16.03 -12.58
C TYR A 369 3.67 16.96 -11.43
N PRO A 370 3.36 18.25 -11.71
CA PRO A 370 2.62 19.03 -10.73
C PRO A 370 1.24 18.41 -10.53
N SER A 371 0.83 18.26 -9.30
CA SER A 371 -0.46 17.69 -8.94
C SER A 371 -1.01 18.35 -7.67
N ALA A 372 -2.31 18.61 -7.65
CA ALA A 372 -3.02 19.06 -6.47
C ALA A 372 -4.31 18.26 -6.30
N VAL A 373 -4.55 17.79 -5.09
CA VAL A 373 -5.68 16.94 -4.72
C VAL A 373 -6.38 17.52 -3.49
N ASP A 374 -7.69 17.69 -3.56
CA ASP A 374 -8.58 17.85 -2.40
C ASP A 374 -9.68 16.81 -2.51
N ALA A 375 -9.75 15.88 -1.56
CA ALA A 375 -10.70 14.79 -1.59
C ALA A 375 -11.24 14.49 -0.21
N LYS A 376 -12.50 14.09 -0.14
CA LYS A 376 -13.17 13.64 1.09
C LYS A 376 -14.10 12.48 0.81
N VAL A 377 -14.25 11.62 1.80
CA VAL A 377 -15.17 10.50 1.75
C VAL A 377 -15.87 10.35 3.10
N SER A 378 -17.16 10.06 3.04
CA SER A 378 -17.95 9.74 4.24
C SER A 378 -18.70 8.44 4.01
N GLU A 379 -18.79 7.60 5.04
CA GLU A 379 -19.54 6.35 5.00
C GLU A 379 -20.35 6.17 6.28
N ALA A 380 -21.60 5.75 6.14
CA ALA A 380 -22.44 5.25 7.22
C ALA A 380 -22.78 3.78 6.97
N ARG A 381 -22.68 2.95 8.00
CA ARG A 381 -22.97 1.52 7.93
C ARG A 381 -23.78 1.10 9.16
N ALA A 382 -24.88 0.38 8.92
CA ALA A 382 -25.66 -0.27 9.98
C ALA A 382 -25.62 -1.78 9.78
N THR A 383 -25.38 -2.54 10.85
CA THR A 383 -25.33 -4.00 10.81
C THR A 383 -26.08 -4.62 11.98
N LEU A 384 -26.68 -5.77 11.74
CA LEU A 384 -27.36 -6.60 12.75
C LEU A 384 -26.78 -8.01 12.66
N ALA A 385 -26.16 -8.47 13.75
CA ALA A 385 -25.72 -9.84 13.91
C ALA A 385 -26.83 -10.70 14.50
N LEU A 386 -27.09 -11.85 13.85
CA LEU A 386 -28.18 -12.76 14.16
C LEU A 386 -27.61 -14.20 14.30
N PRO A 387 -27.33 -14.68 15.51
CA PRO A 387 -26.99 -16.07 15.72
C PRO A 387 -28.25 -16.93 15.61
N THR A 388 -28.13 -18.12 15.03
CA THR A 388 -29.23 -19.09 14.91
C THR A 388 -28.67 -20.48 15.08
N THR A 389 -29.37 -21.34 15.83
CA THR A 389 -29.01 -22.75 15.98
C THR A 389 -30.21 -23.62 15.64
N ILE A 390 -30.04 -24.55 14.71
CA ILE A 390 -31.07 -25.50 14.28
C ILE A 390 -30.46 -26.91 14.34
N GLY A 391 -30.84 -27.66 15.37
CA GLY A 391 -30.25 -28.99 15.61
C GLY A 391 -28.74 -28.91 15.85
N ALA A 392 -27.96 -29.59 15.02
CA ALA A 392 -26.49 -29.59 15.06
C ALA A 392 -25.84 -28.51 14.21
N VAL A 393 -26.61 -27.63 13.59
CA VAL A 393 -26.12 -26.55 12.73
C VAL A 393 -26.25 -25.22 13.46
N SER A 394 -25.12 -24.53 13.63
CA SER A 394 -25.10 -23.16 14.15
C SER A 394 -24.73 -22.18 13.03
N SER A 395 -25.29 -21.00 13.08
CA SER A 395 -24.94 -19.93 12.14
C SER A 395 -24.87 -18.58 12.84
N ARG A 396 -23.97 -17.73 12.36
CA ARG A 396 -23.93 -16.31 12.69
C ARG A 396 -24.10 -15.53 11.41
N THR A 397 -25.23 -14.89 11.24
CA THR A 397 -25.57 -14.09 10.04
C THR A 397 -25.49 -12.62 10.39
N LEU A 398 -24.72 -11.88 9.61
CA LEU A 398 -24.67 -10.43 9.63
C LEU A 398 -25.48 -9.91 8.44
N VAL A 399 -26.46 -9.05 8.71
CA VAL A 399 -27.18 -8.30 7.68
C VAL A 399 -26.91 -6.83 7.87
N GLY A 400 -26.90 -6.06 6.79
CA GLY A 400 -26.61 -4.65 6.92
C GLY A 400 -26.90 -3.82 5.67
N ALA A 401 -26.78 -2.52 5.86
CA ALA A 401 -26.85 -1.53 4.81
C ALA A 401 -25.72 -0.51 5.00
N SER A 402 -25.25 0.06 3.90
CA SER A 402 -24.28 1.14 3.95
C SER A 402 -24.52 2.17 2.84
N HIS A 403 -24.12 3.39 3.14
CA HIS A 403 -24.08 4.49 2.19
C HIS A 403 -22.71 5.16 2.27
N ARG A 404 -22.04 5.30 1.12
CA ARG A 404 -20.73 5.95 0.97
C ARG A 404 -20.82 7.04 -0.07
N ARG A 405 -20.25 8.20 0.22
CA ARG A 405 -20.15 9.34 -0.69
C ARG A 405 -18.72 9.84 -0.74
N PHE A 406 -18.24 10.08 -1.94
CA PHE A 406 -16.94 10.67 -2.25
C PHE A 406 -17.16 11.98 -2.99
N GLU A 407 -16.36 12.98 -2.67
CA GLU A 407 -16.24 14.24 -3.39
C GLU A 407 -14.76 14.55 -3.52
N GLY A 408 -14.28 14.85 -4.73
CA GLY A 408 -12.87 15.16 -4.93
C GLY A 408 -12.61 16.03 -6.14
N ARG A 409 -11.51 16.78 -6.06
CA ARG A 409 -10.92 17.51 -7.16
C ARG A 409 -9.46 17.12 -7.30
N ARG A 410 -9.07 16.68 -8.48
CA ARG A 410 -7.68 16.43 -8.84
C ARG A 410 -7.28 17.30 -9.99
N ARG A 411 -6.19 18.02 -9.82
CA ARG A 411 -5.55 18.83 -10.85
C ARG A 411 -4.18 18.23 -11.15
N GLU A 412 -3.81 18.15 -12.40
CA GLU A 412 -2.57 17.52 -12.82
C GLU A 412 -2.11 18.08 -14.16
N SER A 413 -0.80 18.16 -14.35
CA SER A 413 -0.19 18.49 -15.63
C SER A 413 0.94 17.52 -15.92
N TYR A 414 1.09 17.16 -17.19
CA TYR A 414 2.09 16.18 -17.64
C TYR A 414 3.14 16.79 -18.55
N ASN A 415 2.87 17.97 -19.03
CA ASN A 415 3.42 18.49 -20.27
C ASN A 415 4.89 18.78 -20.27
N SER A 416 5.39 19.16 -19.16
CA SER A 416 6.66 19.85 -19.19
C SER A 416 7.81 18.98 -18.70
N GLY A 417 7.57 18.05 -17.80
CA GLY A 417 8.68 17.39 -17.15
C GLY A 417 9.24 16.18 -17.88
N LEU A 418 8.42 15.57 -18.68
CA LEU A 418 8.81 14.35 -19.39
C LEU A 418 9.86 14.60 -20.47
N ILE A 419 9.91 15.81 -20.96
CA ILE A 419 10.91 16.27 -21.94
C ILE A 419 12.29 16.31 -21.31
N ALA A 420 12.37 16.76 -20.05
CA ALA A 420 13.65 16.92 -19.36
C ALA A 420 14.22 15.59 -18.83
N LEU A 421 13.42 14.54 -18.73
CA LEU A 421 13.80 13.33 -18.02
C LEU A 421 15.14 12.73 -18.52
N ASP A 422 15.30 12.52 -19.83
CA ASP A 422 16.53 11.95 -20.36
C ASP A 422 17.61 13.00 -20.68
N ARG A 423 17.25 14.27 -20.75
CA ARG A 423 18.21 15.35 -21.04
C ARG A 423 19.05 15.72 -19.82
N ARG A 424 18.48 15.64 -18.63
CA ARG A 424 19.20 15.96 -17.40
C ARG A 424 20.31 14.95 -17.12
N ASP A 425 21.49 15.49 -16.88
CA ASP A 425 22.64 14.73 -16.38
C ASP A 425 22.68 14.76 -14.86
N ILE A 426 22.21 13.70 -14.21
CA ILE A 426 22.19 13.63 -12.74
C ILE A 426 23.59 13.46 -12.12
N ALA A 427 24.62 13.17 -12.92
CA ALA A 427 26.01 13.12 -12.47
C ALA A 427 26.62 14.53 -12.37
N PHE A 428 26.05 15.49 -13.06
CA PHE A 428 26.59 16.85 -13.11
C PHE A 428 26.09 17.77 -11.97
N GLY A 429 24.95 17.49 -11.41
CA GLY A 429 24.28 18.35 -10.44
C GLY A 429 23.05 19.04 -11.06
N PHE A 430 22.50 20.02 -10.33
CA PHE A 430 21.27 20.71 -10.70
C PHE A 430 21.60 22.03 -11.41
N THR A 431 20.85 22.33 -12.47
CA THR A 431 20.89 23.60 -13.21
C THR A 431 19.48 24.15 -13.39
N ALA A 432 19.34 25.42 -13.75
CA ALA A 432 18.04 26.05 -14.03
C ALA A 432 17.24 25.26 -15.07
N THR A 433 17.91 24.73 -16.09
CA THR A 433 17.28 23.94 -17.17
C THR A 433 16.78 22.55 -16.73
N ASP A 434 16.97 22.18 -15.48
CA ASP A 434 16.46 20.93 -14.90
C ASP A 434 15.08 21.10 -14.25
N THR A 435 14.56 22.30 -14.17
CA THR A 435 13.22 22.60 -13.62
C THR A 435 12.37 23.27 -14.68
N ILE A 436 11.12 22.87 -14.78
CA ILE A 436 10.15 23.40 -15.72
C ILE A 436 9.04 24.11 -14.96
N ASP A 437 8.53 25.21 -15.51
CA ASP A 437 7.40 25.92 -14.92
C ASP A 437 6.18 25.05 -14.69
N SER A 438 5.46 25.34 -13.66
CA SER A 438 4.28 24.60 -13.25
C SER A 438 3.13 25.54 -12.89
N PRO A 439 1.89 25.03 -12.82
CA PRO A 439 0.74 25.85 -12.37
C PRO A 439 0.83 26.37 -10.94
N PHE A 440 1.85 25.97 -10.17
CA PHE A 440 2.14 26.53 -8.85
C PHE A 440 3.02 27.80 -8.90
N THR A 441 3.56 28.16 -10.06
CA THR A 441 4.41 29.33 -10.20
C THR A 441 3.59 30.51 -10.71
N ASP A 442 3.47 31.54 -9.88
CA ASP A 442 2.88 32.84 -10.27
C ASP A 442 3.98 33.70 -10.89
N GLU A 443 4.27 33.51 -12.17
CA GLU A 443 5.25 34.34 -12.89
C GLU A 443 4.54 35.50 -13.59
N PRO A 444 4.91 36.77 -13.28
CA PRO A 444 4.41 37.92 -14.00
C PRO A 444 4.88 37.88 -15.44
N GLY A 445 3.96 37.73 -16.38
CA GLY A 445 4.25 37.63 -17.81
C GLY A 445 4.42 36.20 -18.30
N GLY A 446 4.27 35.20 -17.46
CA GLY A 446 4.14 33.81 -17.85
C GLY A 446 2.90 33.58 -18.73
N ILE A 447 2.91 32.54 -19.53
CA ILE A 447 1.78 32.15 -20.39
C ILE A 447 0.55 31.71 -19.58
N GLY A 448 0.48 32.05 -18.29
CA GLY A 448 -0.63 31.66 -17.42
C GLY A 448 -0.79 30.15 -17.45
N LEU A 449 0.19 29.41 -16.96
CA LEU A 449 0.14 27.95 -16.91
C LEU A 449 -1.13 27.51 -16.22
N ARG A 450 -1.98 26.85 -16.97
CA ARG A 450 -3.23 26.27 -16.48
C ARG A 450 -3.04 24.77 -16.30
N TRP A 451 -3.79 24.21 -15.39
CA TRP A 451 -3.83 22.76 -15.23
C TRP A 451 -4.35 22.08 -16.49
N GLU A 452 -3.62 21.07 -16.95
CA GLU A 452 -4.04 20.28 -18.11
C GLU A 452 -5.30 19.49 -17.82
N ASN A 453 -5.33 18.84 -16.68
CA ASN A 453 -6.50 18.18 -16.13
C ASN A 453 -6.94 18.90 -14.85
N ASP A 454 -8.21 19.18 -14.73
CA ASP A 454 -8.88 19.71 -13.53
C ASP A 454 -10.19 18.95 -13.37
N ASN A 455 -10.04 17.72 -12.87
CA ASN A 455 -11.14 16.78 -12.74
C ASN A 455 -11.84 16.95 -11.39
N ARG A 456 -13.15 17.16 -11.43
CA ARG A 456 -14.04 17.11 -10.26
C ARG A 456 -14.94 15.89 -10.39
N SER A 457 -14.95 15.08 -9.37
CA SER A 457 -15.71 13.84 -9.33
C SER A 457 -16.48 13.72 -8.03
N ASP A 458 -17.74 13.39 -8.14
CA ASP A 458 -18.66 13.07 -7.05
C ASP A 458 -19.24 11.69 -7.34
N TRP A 459 -19.12 10.75 -6.43
CA TRP A 459 -19.75 9.45 -6.57
C TRP A 459 -20.30 8.93 -5.25
N ASN A 460 -21.31 8.10 -5.35
CA ASN A 460 -21.92 7.45 -4.20
C ASN A 460 -22.15 5.96 -4.45
N GLN A 461 -22.23 5.23 -3.35
CA GLN A 461 -22.55 3.80 -3.30
C GLN A 461 -23.51 3.55 -2.15
N SER A 462 -24.68 3.02 -2.46
CA SER A 462 -25.68 2.61 -1.47
C SER A 462 -26.00 1.14 -1.65
N GLY A 463 -25.91 0.35 -0.59
CA GLY A 463 -26.13 -1.09 -0.74
C GLY A 463 -26.62 -1.78 0.51
N VAL A 464 -27.25 -2.93 0.28
CA VAL A 464 -27.64 -3.88 1.32
C VAL A 464 -26.84 -5.16 1.16
N PHE A 465 -26.47 -5.79 2.27
CA PHE A 465 -25.61 -6.96 2.26
C PHE A 465 -25.96 -7.94 3.39
N PHE A 466 -25.53 -9.17 3.18
CA PHE A 466 -25.46 -10.17 4.24
C PHE A 466 -24.18 -10.98 4.14
N THR A 467 -23.76 -11.55 5.25
CA THR A 467 -22.77 -12.63 5.31
C THR A 467 -23.21 -13.60 6.39
N SER A 468 -23.04 -14.90 6.15
CA SER A 468 -23.44 -15.95 7.10
C SER A 468 -22.30 -16.94 7.26
N ASP A 469 -21.87 -17.16 8.49
CA ASP A 469 -20.95 -18.20 8.94
C ASP A 469 -21.74 -19.36 9.49
N ILE A 470 -21.70 -20.51 8.84
CA ILE A 470 -22.52 -21.68 9.12
C ILE A 470 -21.62 -22.84 9.49
N GLU A 471 -21.79 -23.36 10.69
CA GLU A 471 -21.02 -24.49 11.19
C GLU A 471 -21.91 -25.73 11.34
N ALA A 472 -21.46 -26.87 10.78
CA ALA A 472 -22.13 -28.15 10.85
C ALA A 472 -21.10 -29.25 11.11
N GLY A 473 -20.94 -29.63 12.38
CA GLY A 473 -19.89 -30.53 12.82
C GLY A 473 -18.48 -29.98 12.48
N ARG A 474 -17.76 -30.62 11.55
CA ARG A 474 -16.42 -30.21 11.11
C ARG A 474 -16.43 -29.32 9.86
N TRP A 475 -17.60 -29.08 9.30
CA TRP A 475 -17.75 -28.24 8.12
C TRP A 475 -18.08 -26.81 8.54
N ASN A 476 -17.44 -25.87 7.87
CA ASN A 476 -17.73 -24.45 7.99
C ASN A 476 -17.95 -23.87 6.59
N LEU A 477 -19.14 -23.32 6.37
CA LEU A 477 -19.55 -22.65 5.14
C LEU A 477 -19.74 -21.17 5.41
N ILE A 478 -19.01 -20.31 4.68
CA ILE A 478 -19.25 -18.86 4.71
C ILE A 478 -19.80 -18.42 3.37
N VAL A 479 -20.97 -17.80 3.38
CA VAL A 479 -21.61 -17.22 2.21
C VAL A 479 -21.95 -15.78 2.47
N GLY A 480 -21.81 -14.93 1.45
CA GLY A 480 -22.17 -13.54 1.51
C GLY A 480 -22.66 -12.99 0.18
N GLY A 481 -23.52 -11.99 0.24
CA GLY A 481 -24.04 -11.30 -0.92
C GLY A 481 -24.28 -9.83 -0.64
N ARG A 482 -24.21 -9.01 -1.68
CA ARG A 482 -24.45 -7.58 -1.63
C ARG A 482 -25.05 -7.10 -2.94
N TYR A 483 -25.99 -6.18 -2.83
CA TYR A 483 -26.55 -5.46 -3.97
C TYR A 483 -26.38 -3.97 -3.73
N ASP A 484 -25.74 -3.30 -4.69
CA ASP A 484 -25.40 -1.89 -4.65
C ASP A 484 -26.01 -1.12 -5.80
N HIS A 485 -26.41 0.10 -5.50
CA HIS A 485 -26.62 1.17 -6.45
C HIS A 485 -25.46 2.14 -6.38
N TYR A 486 -24.87 2.48 -7.53
CA TYR A 486 -23.78 3.44 -7.68
C TYR A 486 -24.24 4.59 -8.55
N GLY A 487 -23.90 5.81 -8.17
CA GLY A 487 -24.03 7.00 -8.99
C GLY A 487 -22.69 7.71 -9.09
N VAL A 488 -22.40 8.30 -10.25
CA VAL A 488 -21.19 9.07 -10.50
C VAL A 488 -21.50 10.31 -11.33
N GLU A 489 -20.86 11.41 -10.95
CA GLU A 489 -20.78 12.63 -11.75
C GLU A 489 -19.32 13.03 -11.86
N SER A 490 -18.86 13.39 -13.05
CA SER A 490 -17.47 13.80 -13.27
C SER A 490 -17.38 14.83 -14.38
N GLN A 491 -16.47 15.79 -14.20
CA GLN A 491 -16.19 16.84 -15.17
C GLN A 491 -14.72 17.23 -15.10
N ASP A 492 -14.05 17.30 -16.26
CA ASP A 492 -12.73 17.86 -16.40
C ASP A 492 -12.82 19.24 -17.07
N THR A 493 -12.27 20.24 -16.41
CA THR A 493 -12.21 21.64 -16.92
C THR A 493 -10.78 22.07 -17.23
N GLY A 494 -9.83 21.14 -17.26
CA GLY A 494 -8.47 21.37 -17.69
C GLY A 494 -8.40 21.85 -19.15
N PHE A 495 -7.30 22.51 -19.49
CA PHE A 495 -7.20 23.13 -20.83
C PHE A 495 -6.85 22.14 -21.94
N LEU A 496 -6.20 21.03 -21.60
CA LEU A 496 -5.96 19.91 -22.52
C LEU A 496 -6.92 18.76 -22.24
N SER A 497 -8.17 19.07 -22.10
CA SER A 497 -9.18 18.03 -21.87
C SER A 497 -9.19 17.08 -23.07
N TYR A 498 -8.51 15.94 -22.92
CA TYR A 498 -8.69 14.78 -23.82
C TYR A 498 -10.02 14.07 -23.54
N THR A 499 -10.79 14.64 -22.63
CA THR A 499 -12.00 14.05 -22.12
C THR A 499 -13.20 14.51 -22.92
N VAL A 500 -14.26 13.76 -22.77
CA VAL A 500 -15.57 14.14 -23.33
C VAL A 500 -15.98 15.50 -22.76
N PRO A 501 -16.37 16.46 -23.60
CA PRO A 501 -16.72 17.79 -23.12
C PRO A 501 -17.92 17.78 -22.17
N GLY A 502 -17.88 18.66 -21.18
CA GLY A 502 -18.96 18.86 -20.23
C GLY A 502 -19.00 17.83 -19.10
N LYS A 503 -20.05 17.90 -18.31
CA LYS A 503 -20.29 17.03 -17.18
C LYS A 503 -20.82 15.68 -17.68
N GLN A 504 -20.24 14.60 -17.19
CA GLN A 504 -20.67 13.24 -17.45
C GLN A 504 -21.31 12.67 -16.19
N ALA A 505 -22.40 11.92 -16.34
CA ALA A 505 -23.07 11.25 -15.23
C ALA A 505 -23.59 9.88 -15.67
N ASP A 506 -23.52 8.91 -14.77
CA ASP A 506 -24.06 7.56 -14.98
C ASP A 506 -24.48 6.96 -13.64
N ASP A 507 -25.42 6.02 -13.68
CA ASP A 507 -25.79 5.22 -12.52
C ASP A 507 -25.90 3.74 -12.87
N ARG A 508 -25.51 2.87 -11.94
CA ARG A 508 -25.47 1.43 -12.16
C ARG A 508 -25.77 0.63 -10.90
N ASN A 509 -26.32 -0.53 -11.14
CA ASN A 509 -26.53 -1.52 -10.09
C ASN A 509 -25.57 -2.71 -10.26
N LYS A 510 -25.05 -3.24 -9.16
CA LYS A 510 -24.17 -4.43 -9.15
C LYS A 510 -24.54 -5.37 -8.01
N ALA A 511 -24.50 -6.66 -8.33
CA ALA A 511 -24.53 -7.72 -7.34
C ALA A 511 -23.13 -8.34 -7.18
N THR A 512 -22.71 -8.50 -5.95
CA THR A 512 -21.44 -9.14 -5.58
C THR A 512 -21.70 -10.25 -4.58
N TRP A 513 -20.85 -11.28 -4.54
CA TRP A 513 -21.04 -12.41 -3.65
C TRP A 513 -19.76 -13.19 -3.42
N ASN A 514 -19.72 -13.94 -2.32
CA ASN A 514 -18.69 -14.93 -2.05
C ASN A 514 -19.28 -16.20 -1.47
N ALA A 515 -18.59 -17.32 -1.69
CA ALA A 515 -18.86 -18.59 -1.03
C ALA A 515 -17.54 -19.30 -0.71
N SER A 516 -17.43 -19.83 0.49
CA SER A 516 -16.21 -20.48 0.96
C SER A 516 -16.56 -21.66 1.86
N LEU A 517 -15.90 -22.78 1.67
CA LEU A 517 -16.11 -24.01 2.43
C LEU A 517 -14.80 -24.47 3.07
N THR A 518 -14.82 -24.77 4.34
CA THR A 518 -13.69 -25.30 5.11
C THR A 518 -14.08 -26.62 5.78
N TYR A 519 -13.13 -27.55 5.86
CA TYR A 519 -13.26 -28.77 6.66
C TYR A 519 -12.21 -28.79 7.77
N LYS A 520 -12.64 -28.78 9.05
CA LYS A 520 -11.75 -28.79 10.22
C LYS A 520 -11.41 -30.24 10.58
N THR A 521 -10.17 -30.68 10.29
CA THR A 521 -9.73 -32.03 10.61
C THR A 521 -9.32 -32.15 12.09
N PRO A 522 -9.35 -33.35 12.68
CA PRO A 522 -8.84 -33.57 14.05
C PRO A 522 -7.34 -33.33 14.19
N SER A 523 -6.59 -33.39 13.08
CA SER A 523 -5.14 -33.19 13.04
C SER A 523 -4.72 -31.72 13.04
N GLY A 524 -5.67 -30.74 13.09
CA GLY A 524 -5.37 -29.32 13.02
C GLY A 524 -5.18 -28.79 11.61
N LEU A 525 -5.48 -29.58 10.58
CA LEU A 525 -5.50 -29.12 9.18
C LEU A 525 -6.89 -28.62 8.82
N MET A 526 -6.97 -27.54 8.07
CA MET A 526 -8.21 -26.91 7.63
C MET A 526 -8.15 -26.64 6.12
N PRO A 527 -8.34 -27.66 5.27
CA PRO A 527 -8.48 -27.46 3.82
C PRO A 527 -9.71 -26.61 3.50
N TYR A 528 -9.59 -25.71 2.52
CA TYR A 528 -10.68 -24.85 2.12
C TYR A 528 -10.70 -24.59 0.63
N ILE A 529 -11.87 -24.19 0.13
CA ILE A 529 -12.08 -23.60 -1.19
C ILE A 529 -12.86 -22.29 -1.00
N SER A 530 -12.58 -21.30 -1.84
CA SER A 530 -13.25 -20.00 -1.80
C SER A 530 -13.42 -19.47 -3.22
N TYR A 531 -14.57 -18.88 -3.47
CA TYR A 531 -14.85 -18.12 -4.69
C TYR A 531 -15.49 -16.79 -4.31
N ALA A 532 -15.06 -15.72 -4.99
CA ALA A 532 -15.63 -14.39 -4.80
C ALA A 532 -15.77 -13.67 -6.14
N LYS A 533 -16.90 -12.98 -6.30
CA LYS A 533 -17.16 -12.04 -7.38
C LYS A 533 -17.40 -10.67 -6.77
N ALA A 534 -16.59 -9.68 -7.16
CA ALA A 534 -16.67 -8.33 -6.66
C ALA A 534 -16.76 -7.32 -7.81
N SER A 535 -17.10 -6.09 -7.47
CA SER A 535 -17.01 -4.92 -8.35
C SER A 535 -15.90 -3.99 -7.88
N ALA A 536 -15.34 -3.20 -8.79
CA ALA A 536 -14.38 -2.17 -8.49
C ALA A 536 -14.71 -0.89 -9.24
N LEU A 537 -14.60 0.24 -8.55
CA LEU A 537 -14.61 1.56 -9.17
C LEU A 537 -13.22 1.79 -9.78
N GLU A 538 -13.20 2.17 -11.04
CA GLU A 538 -11.94 2.51 -11.75
C GLU A 538 -11.61 3.98 -11.49
N MET A 539 -10.74 4.20 -10.52
CA MET A 539 -10.42 5.51 -9.95
C MET A 539 -8.95 5.87 -10.18
N SER A 540 -8.66 7.16 -10.24
CA SER A 540 -7.31 7.72 -10.23
C SER A 540 -6.64 7.60 -8.85
N GLN A 541 -5.46 8.24 -8.72
CA GLN A 541 -4.65 8.25 -7.48
C GLN A 541 -5.36 8.86 -6.25
N ALA A 542 -6.37 9.70 -6.47
CA ALA A 542 -7.08 10.41 -5.41
C ALA A 542 -8.50 9.89 -5.18
N GLY A 543 -8.92 8.88 -5.92
CA GLY A 543 -10.26 8.33 -5.84
C GLY A 543 -11.28 8.97 -6.77
N ASP A 544 -10.87 9.92 -7.62
CA ASP A 544 -11.71 10.52 -8.65
C ASP A 544 -11.91 9.58 -9.85
N VAL A 545 -13.05 9.67 -10.51
CA VAL A 545 -13.38 8.94 -11.73
C VAL A 545 -13.23 9.88 -12.93
N ALA A 546 -12.52 9.45 -13.97
CA ALA A 546 -12.36 10.26 -15.17
C ALA A 546 -13.66 10.35 -15.96
N PRO A 547 -14.02 11.53 -16.55
CA PRO A 547 -15.23 11.70 -17.34
C PRO A 547 -15.32 10.73 -18.53
N SER A 548 -14.21 10.38 -19.16
CA SER A 548 -14.18 9.41 -20.26
C SER A 548 -14.70 8.03 -19.86
N LEU A 549 -14.33 7.58 -18.65
CA LEU A 549 -14.79 6.29 -18.11
C LEU A 549 -16.30 6.32 -17.78
N VAL A 550 -16.81 7.48 -17.39
CA VAL A 550 -18.26 7.66 -17.16
C VAL A 550 -19.00 7.60 -18.48
N ALA A 551 -18.50 8.33 -19.49
CA ALA A 551 -19.14 8.43 -20.81
C ALA A 551 -19.20 7.08 -21.54
N ASP A 552 -18.15 6.24 -21.44
CA ASP A 552 -18.11 4.92 -22.09
C ASP A 552 -18.64 3.80 -21.18
N GLY A 553 -18.94 4.12 -19.92
CA GLY A 553 -19.51 3.19 -18.95
C GLY A 553 -18.52 2.19 -18.37
N SER A 554 -17.20 2.41 -18.51
CA SER A 554 -16.16 1.51 -18.00
C SER A 554 -15.72 1.82 -16.56
N TRP A 555 -16.26 2.86 -15.95
CA TRP A 555 -15.93 3.31 -14.59
C TRP A 555 -16.23 2.30 -13.47
N LEU A 556 -17.08 1.31 -13.73
CA LEU A 556 -17.43 0.26 -12.77
C LEU A 556 -17.21 -1.12 -13.38
N SER A 557 -16.16 -1.78 -12.97
CA SER A 557 -15.70 -3.06 -13.50
C SER A 557 -16.05 -4.24 -12.60
N ASN A 558 -15.78 -5.45 -13.09
CA ASN A 558 -15.96 -6.69 -12.34
C ASN A 558 -14.62 -7.38 -12.09
N SER A 559 -14.57 -8.13 -11.01
CA SER A 559 -13.42 -8.95 -10.66
C SER A 559 -13.86 -10.27 -10.04
N ASP A 560 -13.02 -11.30 -10.15
CA ASP A 560 -13.27 -12.60 -9.55
C ASP A 560 -12.00 -13.21 -8.97
N LEU A 561 -12.19 -14.04 -7.92
CA LEU A 561 -11.15 -14.83 -7.29
C LEU A 561 -11.64 -16.26 -7.11
N ALA A 562 -10.83 -17.22 -7.54
CA ALA A 562 -10.91 -18.62 -7.11
C ALA A 562 -9.65 -18.95 -6.29
N GLU A 563 -9.82 -19.47 -5.09
CA GLU A 563 -8.74 -19.82 -4.18
C GLU A 563 -9.01 -21.16 -3.52
N THR A 564 -7.99 -21.96 -3.36
CA THR A 564 -7.99 -23.19 -2.55
C THR A 564 -6.75 -23.23 -1.70
N GLY A 565 -6.84 -23.82 -0.54
CA GLY A 565 -5.70 -23.88 0.35
C GLY A 565 -5.90 -24.78 1.55
N VAL A 566 -4.89 -24.82 2.38
CA VAL A 566 -4.91 -25.50 3.69
C VAL A 566 -4.37 -24.52 4.72
N LYS A 567 -5.15 -24.24 5.74
CA LYS A 567 -4.66 -23.60 6.95
C LYS A 567 -4.33 -24.68 7.96
N PHE A 568 -3.38 -24.43 8.84
CA PHE A 568 -2.95 -25.44 9.81
C PHE A 568 -2.57 -24.81 11.14
N GLN A 569 -2.94 -25.52 12.19
CA GLN A 569 -2.56 -25.25 13.57
C GLN A 569 -2.07 -26.57 14.16
N LEU A 570 -0.76 -26.72 14.25
CA LEU A 570 -0.07 -27.95 14.62
C LEU A 570 0.77 -27.75 15.88
N LEU A 571 1.32 -28.84 16.43
CA LEU A 571 2.21 -28.82 17.58
C LEU A 571 1.59 -28.06 18.78
N ASN A 572 0.34 -28.38 19.12
CA ASN A 572 -0.43 -27.69 20.17
C ASN A 572 -0.57 -26.17 19.94
N GLY A 573 -0.62 -25.75 18.66
CA GLY A 573 -0.79 -24.35 18.30
C GLY A 573 0.49 -23.52 18.22
N THR A 574 1.67 -24.13 18.46
CA THR A 574 2.96 -23.42 18.30
C THR A 574 3.43 -23.31 16.86
N LEU A 575 2.85 -24.08 15.94
CA LEU A 575 3.09 -24.01 14.51
C LEU A 575 1.78 -23.70 13.80
N VAL A 576 1.69 -22.50 13.22
CA VAL A 576 0.51 -22.06 12.46
C VAL A 576 0.92 -21.59 11.08
N GLY A 577 0.00 -21.70 10.14
CA GLY A 577 0.27 -21.18 8.81
C GLY A 577 -0.82 -21.49 7.79
N SER A 578 -0.54 -21.12 6.56
CA SER A 578 -1.43 -21.34 5.43
C SER A 578 -0.64 -21.57 4.14
N LEU A 579 -1.11 -22.51 3.35
CA LEU A 579 -0.72 -22.71 1.95
C LEU A 579 -1.93 -22.46 1.08
N ALA A 580 -1.84 -21.57 0.11
CA ALA A 580 -2.94 -21.22 -0.78
C ALA A 580 -2.49 -21.22 -2.24
N ALA A 581 -3.36 -21.63 -3.14
CA ALA A 581 -3.25 -21.45 -4.56
C ALA A 581 -4.44 -20.64 -5.07
N TYR A 582 -4.19 -19.70 -5.97
CA TYR A 582 -5.22 -18.76 -6.41
C TYR A 582 -5.15 -18.47 -7.92
N ARG A 583 -6.29 -18.05 -8.43
CA ARG A 583 -6.43 -17.37 -9.71
C ARG A 583 -7.42 -16.21 -9.54
N GLN A 584 -7.01 -15.03 -9.95
CA GLN A 584 -7.85 -13.85 -9.96
C GLN A 584 -7.83 -13.16 -11.32
N ASN A 585 -8.99 -12.63 -11.73
CA ASN A 585 -9.14 -11.78 -12.89
C ASN A 585 -9.65 -10.42 -12.43
N ARG A 586 -9.18 -9.36 -13.06
CA ARG A 586 -9.61 -7.99 -12.77
C ARG A 586 -9.36 -7.08 -13.94
N THR A 587 -9.89 -5.89 -13.83
CA THR A 587 -9.51 -4.73 -14.64
C THR A 587 -8.62 -3.78 -13.84
N GLN A 588 -7.90 -2.94 -14.54
CA GLN A 588 -7.13 -1.82 -14.01
C GLN A 588 -7.18 -0.67 -15.01
N LEU A 589 -7.00 0.56 -14.52
CA LEU A 589 -6.80 1.68 -15.40
C LEU A 589 -5.45 1.56 -16.13
N THR A 590 -5.47 1.96 -17.39
CA THR A 590 -4.24 2.28 -18.12
C THR A 590 -3.76 3.67 -17.72
N ASN A 591 -2.53 3.98 -18.05
CA ASN A 591 -1.96 5.32 -17.90
C ASN A 591 -2.08 6.16 -19.20
N THR A 592 -2.99 5.80 -20.07
CA THR A 592 -3.28 6.59 -21.28
C THR A 592 -4.06 7.85 -20.93
N SER A 593 -4.03 8.84 -21.80
CA SER A 593 -4.86 10.03 -21.72
C SER A 593 -5.74 10.12 -22.99
N PRO A 594 -7.08 9.92 -22.85
CA PRO A 594 -7.80 9.56 -21.63
C PRO A 594 -7.49 8.13 -21.12
N PRO A 595 -7.67 7.86 -19.81
CA PRO A 595 -7.47 6.53 -19.28
C PRO A 595 -8.51 5.56 -19.82
N THR A 596 -8.10 4.31 -20.04
CA THR A 596 -8.96 3.21 -20.45
C THR A 596 -8.85 2.06 -19.44
N VAL A 597 -9.68 1.03 -19.59
CA VAL A 597 -9.68 -0.14 -18.71
C VAL A 597 -9.05 -1.33 -19.39
N GLN A 598 -8.11 -1.98 -18.72
CA GLN A 598 -7.42 -3.18 -19.22
C GLN A 598 -7.59 -4.36 -18.28
N GLY A 599 -7.83 -5.52 -18.86
CA GLY A 599 -7.95 -6.77 -18.12
C GLY A 599 -6.59 -7.30 -17.64
N THR A 600 -6.55 -7.87 -16.44
CA THR A 600 -5.39 -8.61 -15.93
C THR A 600 -5.80 -9.93 -15.31
N ARG A 601 -4.89 -10.90 -15.37
CA ARG A 601 -5.02 -12.20 -14.70
C ARG A 601 -3.78 -12.49 -13.88
N ALA A 602 -3.96 -12.72 -12.59
CA ALA A 602 -2.90 -13.20 -11.72
C ALA A 602 -3.21 -14.62 -11.22
N LYS A 603 -2.18 -15.46 -11.12
CA LYS A 603 -2.24 -16.79 -10.51
C LYS A 603 -0.96 -17.08 -9.77
N GLY A 604 -1.05 -17.80 -8.67
CA GLY A 604 0.11 -18.11 -7.85
C GLY A 604 -0.18 -19.04 -6.70
N VAL A 605 0.90 -19.28 -5.95
CA VAL A 605 0.91 -20.05 -4.71
C VAL A 605 1.56 -19.21 -3.64
N GLU A 606 1.03 -19.23 -2.42
CA GLU A 606 1.48 -18.51 -1.24
C GLU A 606 1.64 -19.46 -0.07
N LEU A 607 2.71 -19.29 0.70
CA LEU A 607 2.97 -20.02 1.94
C LEU A 607 3.34 -19.02 3.04
N GLU A 608 2.62 -19.09 4.15
CA GLU A 608 2.93 -18.36 5.39
C GLU A 608 3.05 -19.37 6.52
N VAL A 609 4.13 -19.30 7.30
CA VAL A 609 4.37 -20.15 8.45
C VAL A 609 4.90 -19.32 9.60
N ARG A 610 4.36 -19.51 10.79
CA ARG A 610 4.84 -18.96 12.04
C ARG A 610 5.02 -20.11 13.02
N TRP A 611 6.22 -20.21 13.59
CA TRP A 611 6.61 -21.31 14.44
C TRP A 611 7.31 -20.83 15.71
N LEU A 612 6.72 -21.11 16.85
CA LEU A 612 7.36 -21.00 18.17
C LEU A 612 8.10 -22.30 18.44
N ALA A 613 9.37 -22.36 18.04
CA ALA A 613 10.19 -23.56 18.18
C ALA A 613 10.52 -23.85 19.67
N SER A 614 10.58 -22.81 20.49
CA SER A 614 10.70 -22.87 21.94
C SER A 614 10.11 -21.58 22.54
N GLU A 615 10.11 -21.48 23.88
CA GLU A 615 9.72 -20.24 24.58
C GLU A 615 10.60 -19.03 24.20
N GLN A 616 11.81 -19.25 23.72
CA GLN A 616 12.78 -18.22 23.39
C GLN A 616 12.97 -18.02 21.87
N LEU A 617 12.62 -19.03 21.05
CA LEU A 617 12.99 -19.04 19.64
C LEU A 617 11.76 -19.19 18.75
N SER A 618 11.65 -18.29 17.78
CA SER A 618 10.58 -18.32 16.80
C SER A 618 11.08 -18.10 15.38
N PHE A 619 10.28 -18.58 14.43
CA PHE A 619 10.53 -18.39 13.01
C PHE A 619 9.27 -17.90 12.30
N THR A 620 9.46 -16.97 11.36
CA THR A 620 8.41 -16.49 10.46
C THR A 620 8.89 -16.67 9.03
N PHE A 621 8.12 -17.40 8.23
CA PHE A 621 8.34 -17.59 6.81
C PHE A 621 7.17 -17.00 6.03
N ALA A 622 7.48 -16.22 4.99
CA ALA A 622 6.53 -15.71 4.01
C ALA A 622 7.09 -15.91 2.60
N GLY A 623 6.35 -16.59 1.74
CA GLY A 623 6.83 -16.86 0.39
C GLY A 623 5.69 -16.95 -0.61
N ASN A 624 5.95 -16.49 -1.84
CA ASN A 624 5.02 -16.62 -2.94
C ASN A 624 5.72 -16.93 -4.27
N SER A 625 4.98 -17.55 -5.17
CA SER A 625 5.31 -17.63 -6.58
C SER A 625 4.08 -17.25 -7.39
N GLN A 626 4.20 -16.25 -8.26
CA GLN A 626 3.06 -15.70 -9.00
C GLN A 626 3.39 -15.39 -10.46
N ARG A 627 2.35 -15.33 -11.27
CA ARG A 627 2.43 -14.81 -12.63
C ARG A 627 1.22 -13.93 -12.90
N THR A 628 1.50 -12.66 -13.26
CA THR A 628 0.48 -11.73 -13.74
C THR A 628 0.55 -11.63 -15.26
N THR A 629 -0.60 -11.63 -15.92
CA THR A 629 -0.75 -11.53 -17.36
C THR A 629 -1.67 -10.38 -17.68
N ILE A 630 -1.25 -9.48 -18.54
CA ILE A 630 -2.07 -8.45 -19.16
C ILE A 630 -2.90 -9.11 -20.26
N LYS A 631 -4.18 -8.80 -20.33
CA LYS A 631 -5.14 -9.39 -21.25
C LYS A 631 -5.42 -8.47 -22.42
N GLY A 632 -5.21 -9.00 -23.64
CA GLY A 632 -5.41 -8.24 -24.86
C GLY A 632 -4.25 -7.32 -25.23
N PRO A 633 -4.38 -6.56 -26.32
CA PRO A 633 -3.37 -5.59 -26.73
C PRO A 633 -3.21 -4.51 -25.65
N ASP A 634 -1.98 -4.14 -25.41
CA ASP A 634 -1.66 -3.09 -24.46
C ASP A 634 -1.93 -1.72 -25.07
N ALA A 635 -2.66 -0.89 -24.33
CA ALA A 635 -2.93 0.51 -24.67
C ALA A 635 -2.33 1.41 -23.57
N SER A 636 -1.10 1.18 -23.20
CA SER A 636 -0.41 1.96 -22.18
C SER A 636 0.41 3.07 -22.81
N PHE A 637 0.43 4.20 -22.12
CA PHE A 637 1.40 5.24 -22.32
C PHE A 637 2.72 4.85 -21.66
N GLN A 638 3.81 4.83 -22.42
CA GLN A 638 5.09 4.40 -21.88
C GLN A 638 6.23 5.25 -22.41
N TYR A 639 7.19 5.54 -21.54
CA TYR A 639 8.47 6.11 -21.93
C TYR A 639 9.42 5.01 -22.35
N ILE A 640 10.01 5.18 -23.53
CA ILE A 640 11.03 4.30 -24.03
C ILE A 640 12.27 5.15 -24.28
N PRO A 641 13.38 4.93 -23.55
CA PRO A 641 14.64 5.59 -23.86
C PRO A 641 15.03 5.36 -25.31
N ALA A 642 15.61 6.37 -25.93
CA ALA A 642 15.95 6.36 -27.34
C ALA A 642 16.81 5.14 -27.75
N TYR A 643 17.77 4.75 -26.90
CA TYR A 643 18.62 3.60 -27.18
C TYR A 643 17.81 2.28 -27.21
N THR A 644 16.79 2.15 -26.36
CA THR A 644 15.86 1.01 -26.35
C THR A 644 15.05 0.93 -27.65
N ALA A 645 14.79 2.10 -28.27
CA ALA A 645 14.14 2.19 -29.55
C ALA A 645 15.10 1.94 -30.74
N GLY A 646 16.37 1.66 -30.48
CA GLY A 646 17.37 1.39 -31.51
C GLY A 646 18.11 2.62 -32.05
N VAL A 647 17.96 3.78 -31.43
CA VAL A 647 18.74 4.99 -31.76
C VAL A 647 20.14 4.83 -31.21
N ALA A 648 21.17 5.17 -32.02
CA ALA A 648 22.56 5.02 -31.68
C ALA A 648 23.28 6.32 -31.38
N GLY A 649 24.38 6.22 -30.58
CA GLY A 649 25.27 7.34 -30.30
C GLY A 649 24.69 8.40 -29.38
N PRO A 650 25.18 9.64 -29.41
CA PRO A 650 24.70 10.73 -28.55
C PRO A 650 23.20 11.02 -28.66
N ASN A 651 22.63 10.77 -29.84
CA ASN A 651 21.19 10.95 -30.09
C ASN A 651 20.33 9.97 -29.29
N ALA A 652 20.89 8.86 -28.85
CA ALA A 652 20.17 7.86 -28.04
C ALA A 652 19.69 8.39 -26.69
N TYR A 653 20.19 9.53 -26.25
CA TYR A 653 19.90 10.10 -24.93
C TYR A 653 19.33 11.52 -25.00
N GLY A 654 18.93 11.92 -26.19
CA GLY A 654 18.36 13.25 -26.40
C GLY A 654 16.91 13.41 -25.95
N GLY A 655 16.25 12.35 -25.52
CA GLY A 655 14.85 12.41 -25.12
C GLY A 655 14.25 11.04 -24.83
N SER A 656 13.05 11.05 -24.30
CA SER A 656 12.24 9.86 -24.12
C SER A 656 11.20 9.76 -25.22
N TYR A 657 10.98 8.56 -25.68
CA TYR A 657 9.95 8.25 -26.69
C TYR A 657 8.69 7.77 -26.01
N VAL A 658 7.56 8.23 -26.46
CA VAL A 658 6.26 7.84 -25.94
C VAL A 658 5.57 6.87 -26.90
N VAL A 659 5.11 5.76 -26.36
CA VAL A 659 4.27 4.81 -27.06
C VAL A 659 2.88 4.83 -26.46
N TRP A 660 1.88 5.09 -27.28
CA TRP A 660 0.48 5.13 -26.87
C TRP A 660 -0.23 3.78 -26.98
N SER A 661 0.28 2.91 -27.82
CA SER A 661 -0.28 1.59 -28.04
C SER A 661 0.81 0.60 -28.43
N PHE A 662 0.79 -0.54 -27.81
CA PHE A 662 1.70 -1.65 -28.12
C PHE A 662 1.08 -2.68 -29.06
N ALA A 663 -0.13 -2.46 -29.55
CA ALA A 663 -0.84 -3.44 -30.42
C ALA A 663 -0.04 -3.83 -31.66
N GLY A 664 0.77 -2.94 -32.21
CA GLY A 664 1.64 -3.19 -33.36
C GLY A 664 3.01 -3.78 -33.03
N LEU A 665 3.37 -3.92 -31.75
CA LEU A 665 4.68 -4.44 -31.36
C LEU A 665 4.70 -5.97 -31.36
N PRO A 666 5.80 -6.59 -31.79
CA PRO A 666 5.96 -8.05 -31.70
C PRO A 666 5.72 -8.55 -30.28
N GLY A 667 4.84 -9.55 -30.14
CA GLY A 667 4.49 -10.13 -28.86
C GLY A 667 3.56 -9.31 -27.97
N ARG A 668 3.02 -8.18 -28.47
CA ARG A 668 2.14 -7.29 -27.73
C ARG A 668 0.71 -7.18 -28.27
N GLY A 669 0.43 -7.81 -29.40
CA GLY A 669 -0.91 -7.83 -30.00
C GLY A 669 -1.93 -8.73 -29.27
N GLY A 670 -1.54 -9.42 -28.20
CA GLY A 670 -2.36 -10.33 -27.43
C GLY A 670 -1.95 -10.36 -25.95
N ASP A 671 -2.36 -11.41 -25.26
CA ASP A 671 -2.00 -11.62 -23.85
C ASP A 671 -0.48 -11.71 -23.64
N TYR A 672 0.07 -10.99 -22.65
CA TYR A 672 1.49 -11.05 -22.35
C TYR A 672 1.79 -11.02 -20.84
N ALA A 673 2.96 -11.54 -20.46
CA ALA A 673 3.38 -11.55 -19.05
C ALA A 673 3.76 -10.13 -18.58
N TYR A 674 3.22 -9.73 -17.42
CA TYR A 674 3.57 -8.48 -16.75
C TYR A 674 4.80 -8.68 -15.87
N THR A 675 5.97 -8.45 -16.44
CA THR A 675 7.27 -8.82 -15.87
C THR A 675 7.88 -7.76 -14.95
N LEU A 676 7.25 -6.60 -14.79
CA LEU A 676 7.63 -5.61 -13.80
C LEU A 676 7.40 -6.10 -12.36
N ILE A 677 6.47 -7.05 -12.18
CA ILE A 677 6.15 -7.64 -10.89
C ILE A 677 7.07 -8.83 -10.62
N PRO A 678 7.69 -8.92 -9.43
CA PRO A 678 8.48 -10.08 -9.06
C PRO A 678 7.69 -11.38 -9.15
N ARG A 679 8.27 -12.39 -9.78
CA ARG A 679 7.65 -13.72 -9.84
C ARG A 679 7.59 -14.37 -8.46
N SER A 680 8.60 -14.15 -7.64
CA SER A 680 8.63 -14.63 -6.27
C SER A 680 9.29 -13.62 -5.33
N VAL A 681 8.72 -13.54 -4.13
CA VAL A 681 9.30 -12.88 -2.96
C VAL A 681 9.25 -13.92 -1.84
N VAL A 682 10.39 -14.15 -1.18
CA VAL A 682 10.52 -15.14 -0.11
C VAL A 682 11.30 -14.54 1.03
N SER A 683 10.78 -14.65 2.24
CA SER A 683 11.42 -14.13 3.44
C SER A 683 11.43 -15.18 4.56
N LEU A 684 12.50 -15.21 5.33
CA LEU A 684 12.64 -16.01 6.53
C LEU A 684 13.25 -15.15 7.64
N TYR A 685 12.56 -15.05 8.75
CA TYR A 685 13.00 -14.38 9.96
C TYR A 685 13.10 -15.35 11.11
N GLY A 686 14.16 -15.25 11.88
CA GLY A 686 14.35 -15.92 13.15
C GLY A 686 14.49 -14.89 14.27
N ALA A 687 13.76 -15.05 15.36
CA ALA A 687 13.84 -14.18 16.52
C ALA A 687 14.11 -15.00 17.78
N TYR A 688 15.09 -14.55 18.56
CA TYR A 688 15.43 -15.10 19.87
C TYR A 688 15.22 -14.05 20.95
N THR A 689 14.59 -14.43 22.05
CA THR A 689 14.42 -13.61 23.24
C THR A 689 14.95 -14.38 24.45
N SER A 690 15.86 -13.82 25.22
CA SER A 690 16.37 -14.45 26.43
C SER A 690 15.27 -14.60 27.48
N LYS A 691 15.47 -15.49 28.45
CA LYS A 691 14.70 -15.44 29.70
C LYS A 691 15.01 -14.14 30.44
N ASP A 692 14.13 -13.79 31.36
CA ASP A 692 14.40 -12.69 32.28
C ASP A 692 15.57 -13.05 33.21
N HIS A 693 16.48 -12.10 33.36
CA HIS A 693 17.63 -12.17 34.22
C HIS A 693 17.71 -10.91 35.11
N ASP A 694 18.51 -10.94 36.17
CA ASP A 694 18.70 -9.78 37.06
C ASP A 694 19.16 -8.50 36.33
N TRP A 695 19.87 -8.68 35.20
CA TRP A 695 20.29 -7.58 34.35
C TRP A 695 19.21 -7.13 33.32
N GLY A 696 18.09 -7.86 33.23
CA GLY A 696 17.00 -7.62 32.28
C GLY A 696 16.85 -8.71 31.22
N GLN A 697 16.17 -8.39 30.13
CA GLN A 697 15.90 -9.27 28.99
C GLN A 697 16.60 -8.72 27.73
N ALA A 698 17.08 -9.61 26.88
CA ALA A 698 17.65 -9.25 25.59
C ALA A 698 17.07 -10.11 24.46
N GLY A 699 17.04 -9.59 23.27
CA GLY A 699 16.62 -10.34 22.09
C GLY A 699 17.40 -9.93 20.85
N VAL A 700 17.36 -10.82 19.86
CA VAL A 700 17.94 -10.61 18.55
C VAL A 700 17.04 -11.20 17.49
N THR A 701 16.88 -10.46 16.38
CA THR A 701 16.16 -10.92 15.19
C THR A 701 17.06 -10.81 13.98
N ILE A 702 17.05 -11.80 13.12
CA ILE A 702 17.72 -11.80 11.83
C ILE A 702 16.74 -12.30 10.78
N GLY A 703 16.63 -11.60 9.67
CA GLY A 703 15.79 -11.97 8.55
C GLY A 703 16.47 -11.82 7.22
N VAL A 704 16.14 -12.68 6.29
CA VAL A 704 16.55 -12.60 4.89
C VAL A 704 15.31 -12.52 4.01
N SER A 705 15.31 -11.57 3.07
CA SER A 705 14.28 -11.44 2.05
C SER A 705 14.92 -11.55 0.67
N HIS A 706 14.36 -12.40 -0.18
CA HIS A 706 14.76 -12.61 -1.56
C HIS A 706 13.67 -12.15 -2.52
N VAL A 707 14.05 -11.37 -3.51
CA VAL A 707 13.19 -10.90 -4.60
C VAL A 707 13.74 -11.42 -5.93
N SER A 708 12.90 -12.11 -6.70
CA SER A 708 13.31 -12.62 -8.01
C SER A 708 13.54 -11.49 -9.02
N GLN A 709 14.27 -11.79 -10.08
CA GLN A 709 14.47 -10.90 -11.22
C GLN A 709 13.14 -10.31 -11.71
N THR A 710 13.17 -9.00 -12.04
CA THR A 710 12.06 -8.28 -12.70
C THR A 710 12.55 -7.59 -13.97
N ALA A 711 11.63 -7.15 -14.80
CA ALA A 711 11.94 -6.19 -15.84
C ALA A 711 12.03 -4.77 -15.26
N GLY A 712 12.91 -3.96 -15.80
CA GLY A 712 12.93 -2.50 -15.54
C GLY A 712 12.11 -1.74 -16.57
N THR A 713 11.62 -2.43 -17.61
CA THR A 713 10.79 -1.85 -18.65
C THR A 713 9.73 -2.87 -19.09
N VAL A 714 8.57 -2.40 -19.52
CA VAL A 714 7.50 -3.28 -20.05
C VAL A 714 7.96 -4.07 -21.27
N GLN A 715 8.89 -3.53 -22.05
CA GLN A 715 9.48 -4.21 -23.21
C GLN A 715 10.52 -5.28 -22.84
N ASN A 716 10.83 -5.45 -21.55
CA ASN A 716 11.93 -6.30 -21.06
C ASN A 716 13.33 -5.93 -21.63
N ALA A 717 13.49 -4.72 -22.10
CA ALA A 717 14.77 -4.24 -22.62
C ALA A 717 15.83 -4.08 -21.55
N VAL A 718 15.40 -3.77 -20.33
CA VAL A 718 16.25 -3.67 -19.14
C VAL A 718 15.72 -4.65 -18.08
N ARG A 719 16.64 -5.36 -17.43
CA ARG A 719 16.30 -6.36 -16.40
C ARG A 719 17.03 -6.05 -15.12
N TYR A 720 16.26 -6.03 -14.01
CA TYR A 720 16.82 -5.91 -12.67
C TYR A 720 17.17 -7.30 -12.13
N PRO A 721 18.41 -7.56 -11.75
CA PRO A 721 18.83 -8.84 -11.19
C PRO A 721 18.02 -9.18 -9.93
N ALA A 722 17.87 -10.48 -9.68
CA ALA A 722 17.40 -10.96 -8.39
C ALA A 722 18.35 -10.52 -7.26
N TYR A 723 17.79 -10.30 -6.08
CA TYR A 723 18.61 -9.89 -4.93
C TYR A 723 18.10 -10.50 -3.63
N SER A 724 19.00 -10.56 -2.65
CA SER A 724 18.66 -10.90 -1.27
C SER A 724 19.20 -9.81 -0.35
N VAL A 725 18.38 -9.41 0.61
CA VAL A 725 18.72 -8.42 1.65
C VAL A 725 18.58 -9.09 3.02
N VAL A 726 19.53 -8.84 3.90
CA VAL A 726 19.50 -9.31 5.29
C VAL A 726 19.27 -8.12 6.19
N ASN A 727 18.27 -8.21 7.06
CA ASN A 727 17.96 -7.23 8.10
C ASN A 727 18.17 -7.86 9.48
N GLY A 728 18.45 -7.06 10.48
CA GLY A 728 18.62 -7.51 11.84
C GLY A 728 18.17 -6.49 12.87
N SER A 729 17.75 -6.95 14.03
CA SER A 729 17.52 -6.11 15.20
C SER A 729 18.07 -6.78 16.45
N ALA A 730 18.42 -5.98 17.44
CA ALA A 730 18.81 -6.44 18.78
C ALA A 730 18.29 -5.46 19.81
N TYR A 731 17.84 -5.95 20.96
CA TYR A 731 17.39 -5.10 22.06
C TYR A 731 17.86 -5.60 23.41
N VAL A 732 17.91 -4.67 24.36
CA VAL A 732 18.06 -4.94 25.79
C VAL A 732 17.02 -4.14 26.53
N ALA A 733 16.24 -4.80 27.37
CA ALA A 733 15.20 -4.21 28.22
C ALA A 733 15.58 -4.43 29.69
N ARG A 734 15.52 -3.35 30.50
CA ARG A 734 15.76 -3.41 31.93
C ARG A 734 14.82 -2.45 32.66
N GLY A 735 13.92 -3.01 33.48
CA GLY A 735 12.87 -2.21 34.12
C GLY A 735 12.06 -1.46 33.04
N PRO A 736 11.84 -0.15 33.21
CA PRO A 736 11.05 0.63 32.26
C PRO A 736 11.83 1.05 31.00
N TYR A 737 13.10 0.70 30.86
CA TYR A 737 13.94 1.16 29.76
C TYR A 737 14.25 0.05 28.77
N THR A 738 14.17 0.38 27.48
CA THR A 738 14.61 -0.49 26.37
C THR A 738 15.52 0.28 25.45
N ALA A 739 16.65 -0.33 25.10
CA ALA A 739 17.52 0.13 24.02
C ALA A 739 17.46 -0.89 22.89
N GLU A 740 17.25 -0.40 21.67
CA GLU A 740 17.08 -1.23 20.48
C GLU A 740 17.99 -0.74 19.37
N LEU A 741 18.64 -1.67 18.66
CA LEU A 741 19.42 -1.42 17.45
C LEU A 741 18.74 -2.14 16.28
N ASN A 742 18.43 -1.40 15.22
CA ASN A 742 17.93 -1.94 13.95
C ASN A 742 18.95 -1.70 12.84
N VAL A 743 19.13 -2.70 12.00
CA VAL A 743 20.04 -2.66 10.85
C VAL A 743 19.31 -3.17 9.62
N ASP A 744 19.01 -2.28 8.68
CA ASP A 744 18.51 -2.65 7.38
C ASP A 744 19.66 -2.86 6.41
N ASN A 745 19.52 -3.85 5.52
CA ASN A 745 20.52 -4.21 4.52
C ASN A 745 21.92 -4.37 5.14
N LEU A 746 22.05 -5.29 6.11
CA LEU A 746 23.24 -5.52 6.94
C LEU A 746 24.54 -5.63 6.12
N PHE A 747 24.49 -6.26 4.95
CA PHE A 747 25.64 -6.47 4.07
C PHE A 747 25.82 -5.39 3.00
N ASP A 748 25.06 -4.30 3.07
CA ASP A 748 25.10 -3.18 2.12
C ASP A 748 24.95 -3.64 0.66
N LYS A 749 24.05 -4.61 0.43
CA LYS A 749 23.76 -5.14 -0.90
C LYS A 749 23.26 -4.04 -1.81
N PHE A 750 23.83 -3.91 -2.99
CA PHE A 750 23.30 -3.05 -4.05
C PHE A 750 22.25 -3.80 -4.87
N TYR A 751 21.11 -3.17 -5.11
CA TYR A 751 19.99 -3.72 -5.88
C TYR A 751 19.13 -2.59 -6.43
N PHE A 752 18.16 -2.91 -7.26
CA PHE A 752 17.12 -1.98 -7.72
C PHE A 752 15.77 -2.43 -7.19
N THR A 753 14.98 -1.47 -6.72
CA THR A 753 13.61 -1.74 -6.28
C THR A 753 12.72 -1.96 -7.50
N PRO A 754 11.94 -3.06 -7.55
CA PRO A 754 10.97 -3.25 -8.62
C PRO A 754 9.95 -2.13 -8.61
N ASP A 755 9.69 -1.56 -9.77
CA ASP A 755 8.58 -0.64 -9.98
C ASP A 755 7.43 -1.41 -10.62
N ALA A 756 6.34 -1.58 -9.88
CA ALA A 756 5.19 -2.36 -10.30
C ALA A 756 4.06 -1.49 -10.83
N ASP A 757 4.28 -0.20 -10.97
CA ASP A 757 3.27 0.68 -11.52
C ASP A 757 3.23 0.62 -13.06
N THR A 758 2.03 0.88 -13.57
CA THR A 758 1.77 1.00 -15.01
C THR A 758 2.48 2.18 -15.68
N TYR A 759 3.02 3.10 -14.89
CA TYR A 759 3.85 4.23 -15.34
C TYR A 759 5.34 3.86 -15.48
N ALA A 760 5.64 2.61 -15.54
CA ALA A 760 6.98 2.08 -15.63
C ALA A 760 7.87 2.79 -16.64
N ASN A 761 9.15 2.85 -16.33
CA ASN A 761 10.26 3.22 -17.20
C ASN A 761 10.72 4.66 -17.18
N LEU A 762 10.27 5.46 -16.24
CA LEU A 762 10.86 6.79 -16.05
C LEU A 762 12.30 6.68 -15.52
N GLY A 763 12.61 5.61 -14.78
CA GLY A 763 13.97 5.41 -14.27
C GLY A 763 14.12 4.09 -13.49
N ALA A 764 15.30 3.89 -12.92
CA ALA A 764 15.62 2.78 -12.03
C ALA A 764 15.91 3.30 -10.63
N LEU A 765 15.09 2.94 -9.66
CA LEU A 765 15.32 3.36 -8.27
C LEU A 765 16.31 2.41 -7.60
N PRO A 766 17.55 2.86 -7.27
CA PRO A 766 18.46 2.07 -6.48
C PRO A 766 17.84 1.73 -5.12
N GLY A 767 17.95 0.48 -4.70
CA GLY A 767 17.56 0.09 -3.36
C GLY A 767 18.40 0.80 -2.30
N LYS A 768 17.82 1.04 -1.13
CA LYS A 768 18.55 1.66 -0.02
C LYS A 768 19.72 0.78 0.43
N GLY A 769 20.85 1.40 0.70
CA GLY A 769 22.01 0.74 1.28
C GLY A 769 21.79 0.42 2.76
N ARG A 770 22.89 0.10 3.48
CA ARG A 770 22.79 -0.17 4.92
C ARG A 770 22.35 1.07 5.69
N GLU A 771 21.31 0.90 6.51
CA GLU A 771 20.79 1.91 7.45
C GLU A 771 20.85 1.34 8.88
N LEU A 772 21.29 2.18 9.82
CA LEU A 772 21.41 1.86 11.24
C LEU A 772 20.47 2.78 12.01
N ARG A 773 19.72 2.25 12.96
CA ARG A 773 18.86 3.02 13.86
C ARG A 773 19.03 2.53 15.30
N VAL A 774 19.12 3.47 16.23
CA VAL A 774 19.10 3.21 17.68
C VAL A 774 17.86 3.87 18.25
N THR A 775 17.05 3.11 18.94
CA THR A 775 15.84 3.60 19.63
C THR A 775 15.99 3.40 21.13
N LEU A 776 15.74 4.44 21.86
CA LEU A 776 15.64 4.42 23.32
C LEU A 776 14.17 4.58 23.70
N LYS A 777 13.64 3.69 24.54
CA LYS A 777 12.25 3.68 25.00
C LYS A 777 12.20 3.71 26.51
N ARG A 778 11.16 4.38 27.02
CA ARG A 778 10.78 4.34 28.44
C ARG A 778 9.27 4.11 28.55
N THR A 779 8.89 3.07 29.26
CA THR A 779 7.51 2.81 29.69
C THR A 779 7.26 3.39 31.09
N PHE A 780 6.02 3.72 31.42
CA PHE A 780 5.62 4.27 32.73
C PHE A 780 4.15 4.01 33.00
#